data_b020018eb3f3a4af57cfb65ee8814969
#
_entry.id   b020018eb3f3a4af57cfb65ee8814969
#
_cell.length_a   1.000
_cell.length_b   1.000
_cell.length_c   1.000
_cell.angle_alpha   90.00
_cell.angle_beta   90.00
_cell.angle_gamma   90.00
#
_symmetry.space_group_name_H-M   'P 1'
#
loop_
_entity.id
_entity.type
_entity.pdbx_description
1 polymer ?
#
loop_
_entity_poly.entity_id
_entity_poly.type
_entity_poly.pdbx_seq_one_letter_code
_entity_poly.pdbx_strand_id
1 'polypeptide(L)'
;MREHVEEPRYVTTDDDTVYSLLSKRAARTPDDIIAEWQDDNTHQWRSATATEMLSRVREVAKGLLGLGVKAGTMVLIYSPTCYEWGVADFACAAIGAVVVPVYETDSARQTAGIVEEVDPAIAFAGDFQRAQTLEQIRVNHPGMKYVFNFKADGLDAVVDFGHGVSDETLDAAIARIKADDLLTVVYTSGSTGKPKGAMLSNRNYTHIVLNGYEILRGMLYDDNRLLLFLPLAHCFARYIQYVCIGGCGVVGYIPDAKRLLADIRSFKPTYLLGVPRVFEKVYNAASQKAGAGIQGHIFAQSVKHFVKWSKDEQAGRGHSFIERMRHSFYMATVGKSIRSALGPNLKWLACGGAPLNVDLAHFFNGMNDITFIQGYGMTETAAPMLVNWEDDNEIGSVGKPGPGMGVRLGEDDEIELTGPNVFLGYYKQPELTAQTMTADGWIKTGDLGRIDDRGFTFITGRKKDIIITAGGKNISPAPMEDVIDTCPIVAHAVVVGDGKPFVSALIELDPEMLHSWLEGQGLNADMTLAEASDNDAVRAFIQQYIDQANANVSRAESVRKFAVLDEEFSQEHGTLTPSMKVVRPKVLQRYATVIEEDLYAPKPSNKPLSALRAPSPPKKPLPATAKIIDSTLETVKKSSESVKQASEQVKQASEQMKTSVSDSIASVSEKIKKSKAEPEEGETGDSADNAADTGSKPDQACWHPRPESRTSRLTRRMRSNEKWPSVRSGSCPTQSCAPPAMRSRKSPRPCAAWLTTCWKPWTIRAERACPPTRSA
;
A
#
# COMPACT_ATOMS: atom_id res chain seq x y z
N MET A 1 -18.40 22.12 -9.48
CA MET A 1 -19.41 21.68 -8.45
C MET A 1 -18.74 21.78 -7.09
N ARG A 2 -19.50 21.91 -5.98
CA ARG A 2 -18.89 21.97 -4.62
C ARG A 2 -19.18 20.72 -3.79
N GLU A 3 -20.13 19.90 -4.20
CA GLU A 3 -20.52 18.65 -3.51
C GLU A 3 -21.03 17.66 -4.52
N HIS A 4 -20.68 16.39 -4.32
CA HIS A 4 -21.14 15.26 -5.11
C HIS A 4 -21.32 14.04 -4.21
N VAL A 5 -22.49 13.44 -4.23
CA VAL A 5 -22.85 12.24 -3.46
C VAL A 5 -23.43 11.21 -4.42
N GLU A 6 -22.93 9.97 -4.34
CA GLU A 6 -23.43 8.85 -5.13
C GLU A 6 -24.40 8.01 -4.29
N GLU A 7 -25.50 7.60 -4.90
CA GLU A 7 -26.44 6.68 -4.27
C GLU A 7 -25.82 5.28 -4.13
N PRO A 8 -26.10 4.55 -3.03
CA PRO A 8 -25.60 3.18 -2.86
C PRO A 8 -26.24 2.24 -3.89
N ARG A 9 -25.44 1.44 -4.57
CA ARG A 9 -25.92 0.38 -5.48
C ARG A 9 -26.19 -0.93 -4.74
N TYR A 10 -25.49 -1.13 -3.62
CA TYR A 10 -25.72 -2.22 -2.68
C TYR A 10 -25.88 -1.64 -1.27
N VAL A 11 -26.99 -1.98 -0.60
CA VAL A 11 -27.24 -1.59 0.79
C VAL A 11 -26.72 -2.69 1.70
N THR A 12 -25.64 -2.41 2.44
CA THR A 12 -25.05 -3.34 3.41
C THR A 12 -25.99 -3.61 4.56
N THR A 13 -26.16 -4.89 4.87
CA THR A 13 -26.96 -5.40 5.98
C THR A 13 -26.12 -5.64 7.23
N ASP A 14 -26.75 -5.95 8.35
CA ASP A 14 -26.04 -6.28 9.60
C ASP A 14 -25.22 -7.59 9.50
N ASP A 15 -25.58 -8.48 8.58
CA ASP A 15 -24.92 -9.77 8.38
C ASP A 15 -23.79 -9.72 7.32
N ASP A 16 -23.56 -8.54 6.72
CA ASP A 16 -22.44 -8.31 5.81
C ASP A 16 -21.17 -7.99 6.62
N THR A 17 -20.51 -9.04 7.11
CA THR A 17 -19.23 -8.97 7.82
C THR A 17 -18.07 -9.39 6.91
N VAL A 18 -16.84 -9.07 7.29
CA VAL A 18 -15.66 -9.51 6.55
C VAL A 18 -15.60 -11.04 6.48
N TYR A 19 -15.88 -11.75 7.56
CA TYR A 19 -15.99 -13.21 7.53
C TYR A 19 -17.03 -13.70 6.53
N SER A 20 -18.17 -12.99 6.41
CA SER A 20 -19.25 -13.37 5.48
C SER A 20 -18.82 -13.32 4.00
N LEU A 21 -17.82 -12.52 3.63
CA LEU A 21 -17.27 -12.49 2.27
C LEU A 21 -16.67 -13.85 1.91
N LEU A 22 -15.84 -14.41 2.79
CA LEU A 22 -15.21 -15.72 2.60
C LEU A 22 -16.24 -16.86 2.66
N SER A 23 -17.14 -16.86 3.64
CA SER A 23 -18.14 -17.92 3.79
C SER A 23 -19.13 -17.97 2.61
N LYS A 24 -19.57 -16.80 2.11
CA LYS A 24 -20.39 -16.69 0.89
C LYS A 24 -19.62 -17.14 -0.35
N ARG A 25 -18.30 -16.86 -0.44
CA ARG A 25 -17.44 -17.35 -1.54
C ARG A 25 -17.35 -18.87 -1.52
N ALA A 26 -17.05 -19.49 -0.38
CA ALA A 26 -16.97 -20.94 -0.24
C ALA A 26 -18.30 -21.65 -0.54
N ALA A 27 -19.43 -21.02 -0.16
CA ALA A 27 -20.75 -21.54 -0.52
C ALA A 27 -21.06 -21.45 -2.03
N ARG A 28 -20.53 -20.42 -2.72
CA ARG A 28 -20.79 -20.16 -4.15
C ARG A 28 -19.88 -20.98 -5.07
N THR A 29 -18.59 -21.04 -4.74
CA THR A 29 -17.56 -21.70 -5.56
C THR A 29 -16.55 -22.42 -4.66
N PRO A 30 -16.95 -23.56 -4.04
CA PRO A 30 -16.16 -24.24 -3.01
C PRO A 30 -14.78 -24.71 -3.49
N ASP A 31 -14.68 -25.15 -4.72
CA ASP A 31 -13.49 -25.77 -5.31
C ASP A 31 -12.58 -24.77 -6.05
N ASP A 32 -13.00 -23.50 -6.18
CA ASP A 32 -12.17 -22.48 -6.80
C ASP A 32 -10.95 -22.18 -5.93
N ILE A 33 -9.78 -22.09 -6.55
CA ILE A 33 -8.58 -21.54 -5.92
C ILE A 33 -8.83 -20.06 -5.63
N ILE A 34 -8.64 -19.62 -4.38
CA ILE A 34 -8.82 -18.23 -3.97
C ILE A 34 -7.56 -17.59 -3.39
N ALA A 35 -6.58 -18.42 -3.01
CA ALA A 35 -5.31 -17.98 -2.45
C ALA A 35 -4.17 -18.79 -3.02
N GLU A 36 -3.06 -18.12 -3.35
CA GLU A 36 -1.80 -18.75 -3.73
C GLU A 36 -0.65 -18.04 -3.00
N TRP A 37 0.40 -18.80 -2.65
CA TRP A 37 1.62 -18.28 -2.02
C TRP A 37 2.81 -19.15 -2.39
N GLN A 38 4.02 -18.61 -2.25
CA GLN A 38 5.22 -19.38 -2.55
C GLN A 38 5.72 -20.13 -1.32
N ASP A 39 6.13 -21.36 -1.52
CA ASP A 39 6.91 -22.10 -0.53
C ASP A 39 8.29 -21.46 -0.37
N ASP A 40 8.70 -21.18 0.86
CA ASP A 40 9.92 -20.44 1.16
C ASP A 40 11.20 -21.09 0.63
N ASN A 41 11.22 -22.42 0.53
CA ASN A 41 12.42 -23.19 0.16
C ASN A 41 12.50 -23.47 -1.34
N THR A 42 11.35 -23.77 -1.96
CA THR A 42 11.28 -24.23 -3.36
C THR A 42 10.81 -23.14 -4.31
N HIS A 43 10.24 -22.06 -3.80
CA HIS A 43 9.56 -20.99 -4.55
C HIS A 43 8.44 -21.49 -5.47
N GLN A 44 7.93 -22.70 -5.25
CA GLN A 44 6.77 -23.20 -5.95
C GLN A 44 5.50 -22.62 -5.36
N TRP A 45 4.55 -22.32 -6.22
CA TRP A 45 3.24 -21.83 -5.81
C TRP A 45 2.44 -22.97 -5.17
N ARG A 46 1.98 -22.72 -3.94
CA ARG A 46 0.96 -23.50 -3.23
C ARG A 46 -0.36 -22.77 -3.40
N SER A 47 -1.46 -23.47 -3.27
CA SER A 47 -2.79 -22.91 -3.40
C SER A 47 -3.73 -23.43 -2.33
N ALA A 48 -4.79 -22.66 -2.07
CA ALA A 48 -5.93 -23.09 -1.27
C ALA A 48 -7.23 -22.75 -2.00
N THR A 49 -8.15 -23.69 -1.99
CA THR A 49 -9.53 -23.49 -2.45
C THR A 49 -10.32 -22.67 -1.45
N ALA A 50 -11.50 -22.20 -1.83
CA ALA A 50 -12.40 -21.48 -0.95
C ALA A 50 -12.80 -22.32 0.28
N THR A 51 -13.07 -23.60 0.07
CA THR A 51 -13.40 -24.56 1.16
C THR A 51 -12.20 -24.77 2.08
N GLU A 52 -11.02 -24.99 1.54
CA GLU A 52 -9.81 -25.22 2.34
C GLU A 52 -9.47 -23.99 3.18
N MET A 53 -9.50 -22.79 2.60
CA MET A 53 -9.25 -21.57 3.34
C MET A 53 -10.31 -21.33 4.42
N LEU A 54 -11.60 -21.54 4.13
CA LEU A 54 -12.67 -21.41 5.10
C LEU A 54 -12.52 -22.40 6.26
N SER A 55 -12.18 -23.68 5.95
CA SER A 55 -11.92 -24.70 6.97
C SER A 55 -10.76 -24.27 7.88
N ARG A 56 -9.65 -23.81 7.29
CA ARG A 56 -8.49 -23.35 8.03
C ARG A 56 -8.80 -22.13 8.92
N VAL A 57 -9.57 -21.18 8.42
CA VAL A 57 -10.06 -20.03 9.18
C VAL A 57 -10.91 -20.47 10.37
N ARG A 58 -11.81 -21.44 10.18
CA ARG A 58 -12.67 -21.97 11.27
C ARG A 58 -11.86 -22.72 12.33
N GLU A 59 -10.86 -23.50 11.94
CA GLU A 59 -9.96 -24.19 12.87
C GLU A 59 -9.18 -23.19 13.75
N VAL A 60 -8.60 -22.16 13.13
CA VAL A 60 -7.89 -21.09 13.86
C VAL A 60 -8.85 -20.31 14.75
N ALA A 61 -10.07 -20.01 14.29
CA ALA A 61 -11.08 -19.33 15.09
C ALA A 61 -11.48 -20.13 16.34
N LYS A 62 -11.64 -21.48 16.22
CA LYS A 62 -11.83 -22.38 17.37
C LYS A 62 -10.63 -22.31 18.31
N GLY A 63 -9.40 -22.32 17.78
CA GLY A 63 -8.20 -22.18 18.59
C GLY A 63 -8.17 -20.89 19.39
N LEU A 64 -8.50 -19.77 18.76
CA LEU A 64 -8.61 -18.47 19.43
C LEU A 64 -9.68 -18.48 20.54
N LEU A 65 -10.84 -19.07 20.30
CA LEU A 65 -11.87 -19.26 21.34
C LEU A 65 -11.36 -20.12 22.49
N GLY A 66 -10.62 -21.22 22.20
CA GLY A 66 -9.99 -22.09 23.20
C GLY A 66 -8.93 -21.36 24.04
N LEU A 67 -8.23 -20.40 23.47
CA LEU A 67 -7.31 -19.48 24.17
C LEU A 67 -8.04 -18.40 25.00
N GLY A 68 -9.38 -18.36 24.95
CA GLY A 68 -10.22 -17.41 25.68
C GLY A 68 -10.40 -16.06 25.00
N VAL A 69 -10.07 -15.96 23.70
CA VAL A 69 -10.35 -14.76 22.88
C VAL A 69 -11.87 -14.61 22.72
N LYS A 70 -12.36 -13.38 22.84
CA LYS A 70 -13.77 -13.02 22.75
C LYS A 70 -13.93 -11.82 21.82
N ALA A 71 -15.16 -11.53 21.43
CA ALA A 71 -15.46 -10.30 20.72
C ALA A 71 -14.92 -9.08 21.48
N GLY A 72 -14.26 -8.19 20.75
CA GLY A 72 -13.55 -7.01 21.27
C GLY A 72 -12.16 -7.27 21.86
N THR A 73 -11.68 -8.53 21.92
CA THR A 73 -10.29 -8.83 22.34
C THR A 73 -9.31 -8.35 21.28
N MET A 74 -8.29 -7.58 21.66
CA MET A 74 -7.22 -7.12 20.77
C MET A 74 -6.26 -8.26 20.45
N VAL A 75 -6.01 -8.49 19.16
CA VAL A 75 -5.05 -9.46 18.62
C VAL A 75 -4.07 -8.73 17.71
N LEU A 76 -2.80 -8.78 18.03
CA LEU A 76 -1.75 -8.08 17.28
C LEU A 76 -1.21 -8.98 16.17
N ILE A 77 -1.00 -8.42 14.96
CA ILE A 77 -0.31 -9.13 13.86
C ILE A 77 0.87 -8.28 13.40
N TYR A 78 2.09 -8.75 13.68
CA TYR A 78 3.36 -8.13 13.29
C TYR A 78 4.06 -9.01 12.26
N SER A 79 3.71 -8.85 10.99
CA SER A 79 4.14 -9.75 9.91
C SER A 79 4.13 -9.08 8.55
N PRO A 80 5.07 -9.45 7.65
CA PRO A 80 4.92 -9.17 6.22
C PRO A 80 3.66 -9.82 5.65
N THR A 81 3.31 -9.42 4.44
CA THR A 81 2.20 -10.01 3.70
C THR A 81 2.44 -11.50 3.44
N CYS A 82 1.56 -12.37 3.94
CA CYS A 82 1.60 -13.82 3.75
C CYS A 82 0.19 -14.43 3.86
N TYR A 83 0.04 -15.68 3.45
CA TYR A 83 -1.24 -16.40 3.53
C TYR A 83 -1.74 -16.55 4.96
N GLU A 84 -0.85 -16.86 5.90
CA GLU A 84 -1.14 -17.03 7.32
C GLU A 84 -1.72 -15.76 7.94
N TRP A 85 -1.24 -14.57 7.49
CA TRP A 85 -1.79 -13.28 7.88
C TRP A 85 -3.27 -13.19 7.51
N GLY A 86 -3.61 -13.56 6.26
CA GLY A 86 -4.99 -13.56 5.78
C GLY A 86 -5.88 -14.52 6.57
N VAL A 87 -5.40 -15.73 6.86
CA VAL A 87 -6.13 -16.73 7.67
C VAL A 87 -6.39 -16.20 9.08
N ALA A 88 -5.37 -15.63 9.74
CA ALA A 88 -5.50 -15.08 11.10
C ALA A 88 -6.51 -13.91 11.14
N ASP A 89 -6.50 -13.04 10.14
CA ASP A 89 -7.40 -11.91 10.01
C ASP A 89 -8.87 -12.35 9.88
N PHE A 90 -9.15 -13.28 8.96
CA PHE A 90 -10.50 -13.84 8.81
C PHE A 90 -10.95 -14.64 10.03
N ALA A 91 -10.03 -15.31 10.72
CA ALA A 91 -10.35 -16.05 11.96
C ALA A 91 -10.72 -15.09 13.10
N CYS A 92 -10.00 -13.99 13.25
CA CYS A 92 -10.35 -12.92 14.19
C CYS A 92 -11.70 -12.29 13.83
N ALA A 93 -11.93 -11.98 12.55
CA ALA A 93 -13.20 -11.42 12.06
C ALA A 93 -14.38 -12.36 12.35
N ALA A 94 -14.21 -13.69 12.25
CA ALA A 94 -15.23 -14.68 12.51
C ALA A 94 -15.77 -14.62 13.94
N ILE A 95 -14.95 -14.32 14.92
CA ILE A 95 -15.31 -14.31 16.35
C ILE A 95 -15.36 -12.91 16.96
N GLY A 96 -15.20 -11.87 16.15
CA GLY A 96 -15.24 -10.47 16.57
C GLY A 96 -14.00 -10.02 17.38
N ALA A 97 -12.89 -10.74 17.29
CA ALA A 97 -11.61 -10.27 17.79
C ALA A 97 -11.11 -9.09 16.93
N VAL A 98 -10.51 -8.09 17.58
CA VAL A 98 -10.07 -6.86 16.92
C VAL A 98 -8.60 -6.98 16.51
N VAL A 99 -8.34 -7.01 15.22
CA VAL A 99 -6.97 -7.08 14.70
C VAL A 99 -6.29 -5.73 14.82
N VAL A 100 -5.10 -5.72 15.43
CA VAL A 100 -4.19 -4.57 15.48
C VAL A 100 -2.98 -4.91 14.62
N PRO A 101 -2.96 -4.47 13.36
CA PRO A 101 -1.85 -4.74 12.46
C PRO A 101 -0.68 -3.81 12.75
N VAL A 102 0.54 -4.37 12.72
CA VAL A 102 1.81 -3.65 12.86
C VAL A 102 2.60 -3.86 11.57
N TYR A 103 3.17 -2.78 11.03
CA TYR A 103 3.99 -2.87 9.83
C TYR A 103 5.25 -3.68 10.08
N GLU A 104 5.64 -4.50 9.13
CA GLU A 104 6.86 -5.30 9.19
C GLU A 104 8.13 -4.46 9.36
N THR A 105 8.06 -3.18 9.03
CA THR A 105 9.14 -2.21 9.11
C THR A 105 9.13 -1.38 10.40
N ASP A 106 8.10 -1.53 11.25
CA ASP A 106 8.05 -0.81 12.52
C ASP A 106 9.18 -1.28 13.45
N SER A 107 9.84 -0.31 14.09
CA SER A 107 10.85 -0.59 15.08
C SER A 107 10.24 -1.20 16.35
N ALA A 108 11.07 -1.89 17.15
CA ALA A 108 10.66 -2.42 18.45
C ALA A 108 10.02 -1.35 19.36
N ARG A 109 10.50 -0.10 19.29
CA ARG A 109 9.96 1.04 20.06
C ARG A 109 8.55 1.43 19.59
N GLN A 110 8.32 1.47 18.28
CA GLN A 110 7.00 1.79 17.73
C GLN A 110 6.00 0.67 18.07
N THR A 111 6.41 -0.58 17.88
CA THR A 111 5.60 -1.75 18.23
C THR A 111 5.26 -1.77 19.72
N ALA A 112 6.23 -1.49 20.61
CA ALA A 112 5.99 -1.41 22.06
C ALA A 112 4.98 -0.32 22.41
N GLY A 113 5.03 0.85 21.76
CA GLY A 113 4.06 1.92 21.99
C GLY A 113 2.63 1.53 21.58
N ILE A 114 2.48 0.76 20.50
CA ILE A 114 1.17 0.22 20.10
C ILE A 114 0.69 -0.81 21.12
N VAL A 115 1.55 -1.75 21.53
CA VAL A 115 1.23 -2.77 22.53
C VAL A 115 0.79 -2.14 23.86
N GLU A 116 1.50 -1.09 24.32
CA GLU A 116 1.14 -0.35 25.55
C GLU A 116 -0.26 0.27 25.45
N GLU A 117 -0.63 0.79 24.29
CA GLU A 117 -1.93 1.45 24.11
C GLU A 117 -3.08 0.46 24.00
N VAL A 118 -2.90 -0.66 23.28
CA VAL A 118 -4.00 -1.60 22.96
C VAL A 118 -4.07 -2.79 23.92
N ASP A 119 -2.99 -3.13 24.63
CA ASP A 119 -2.87 -4.29 25.53
C ASP A 119 -3.40 -5.59 24.89
N PRO A 120 -2.77 -6.09 23.81
CA PRO A 120 -3.27 -7.24 23.08
C PRO A 120 -3.14 -8.53 23.90
N ALA A 121 -4.16 -9.40 23.85
CA ALA A 121 -4.13 -10.68 24.55
C ALA A 121 -3.21 -11.71 23.87
N ILE A 122 -3.11 -11.64 22.54
CA ILE A 122 -2.37 -12.55 21.67
C ILE A 122 -1.65 -11.73 20.60
N ALA A 123 -0.46 -12.18 20.20
CA ALA A 123 0.28 -11.64 19.09
C ALA A 123 0.72 -12.73 18.12
N PHE A 124 0.61 -12.43 16.81
CA PHE A 124 1.19 -13.22 15.73
C PHE A 124 2.42 -12.51 15.18
N ALA A 125 3.50 -13.26 15.00
CA ALA A 125 4.75 -12.80 14.39
C ALA A 125 4.97 -13.48 13.04
N GLY A 126 5.41 -12.73 12.03
CA GLY A 126 5.66 -13.27 10.70
C GLY A 126 6.92 -14.12 10.61
N ASP A 127 7.88 -13.93 11.53
CA ASP A 127 9.16 -14.61 11.56
C ASP A 127 9.78 -14.62 12.96
N PHE A 128 10.97 -15.27 13.07
CA PHE A 128 11.69 -15.40 14.34
C PHE A 128 12.17 -14.06 14.92
N GLN A 129 12.57 -13.11 14.09
CA GLN A 129 13.06 -11.80 14.54
C GLN A 129 11.92 -11.00 15.18
N ARG A 130 10.75 -10.98 14.52
CA ARG A 130 9.55 -10.31 15.03
C ARG A 130 9.00 -10.99 16.26
N ALA A 131 9.03 -12.34 16.31
CA ALA A 131 8.66 -13.10 17.50
C ALA A 131 9.56 -12.74 18.68
N GLN A 132 10.87 -12.66 18.49
CA GLN A 132 11.82 -12.25 19.53
C GLN A 132 11.54 -10.82 20.03
N THR A 133 11.25 -9.90 19.12
CA THR A 133 10.86 -8.54 19.46
C THR A 133 9.61 -8.51 20.32
N LEU A 134 8.56 -9.24 19.95
CA LEU A 134 7.31 -9.34 20.70
C LEU A 134 7.51 -10.00 22.06
N GLU A 135 8.35 -11.03 22.18
CA GLU A 135 8.68 -11.67 23.45
C GLU A 135 9.41 -10.71 24.40
N GLN A 136 10.31 -9.87 23.90
CA GLN A 136 10.96 -8.82 24.69
C GLN A 136 9.95 -7.80 25.19
N ILE A 137 9.02 -7.37 24.33
CA ILE A 137 7.95 -6.43 24.70
C ILE A 137 7.03 -7.08 25.74
N ARG A 138 6.66 -8.36 25.58
CA ARG A 138 5.77 -9.11 26.47
C ARG A 138 6.23 -9.15 27.92
N VAL A 139 7.54 -9.10 28.18
CA VAL A 139 8.09 -9.07 29.54
C VAL A 139 7.48 -7.94 30.37
N ASN A 140 7.21 -6.79 29.75
CA ASN A 140 6.62 -5.63 30.41
C ASN A 140 5.11 -5.49 30.20
N HIS A 141 4.51 -6.39 29.39
CA HIS A 141 3.09 -6.38 29.04
C HIS A 141 2.44 -7.76 29.30
N PRO A 142 2.17 -8.12 30.55
CA PRO A 142 1.66 -9.44 30.93
C PRO A 142 0.24 -9.73 30.40
N GLY A 143 -0.48 -8.71 29.90
CA GLY A 143 -1.75 -8.87 29.18
C GLY A 143 -1.59 -9.71 27.91
N MET A 144 -0.45 -9.58 27.22
CA MET A 144 -0.08 -10.39 26.04
C MET A 144 0.38 -11.78 26.51
N LYS A 145 -0.53 -12.76 26.52
CA LYS A 145 -0.29 -14.08 27.07
C LYS A 145 0.51 -14.99 26.14
N TYR A 146 0.32 -14.85 24.83
CA TYR A 146 0.90 -15.73 23.81
C TYR A 146 1.46 -14.94 22.64
N VAL A 147 2.58 -15.40 22.12
CA VAL A 147 3.18 -14.97 20.84
C VAL A 147 3.34 -16.21 19.97
N PHE A 148 2.67 -16.22 18.80
CA PHE A 148 2.73 -17.31 17.82
C PHE A 148 3.53 -16.85 16.62
N ASN A 149 4.44 -17.71 16.12
CA ASN A 149 5.28 -17.40 14.97
C ASN A 149 4.84 -18.21 13.75
N PHE A 150 4.39 -17.51 12.69
CA PHE A 150 3.92 -18.15 11.45
C PHE A 150 4.94 -19.08 10.79
N LYS A 151 6.26 -18.84 10.99
CA LYS A 151 7.33 -19.64 10.39
C LYS A 151 7.86 -20.79 11.28
N ALA A 152 7.40 -20.87 12.54
CA ALA A 152 7.75 -21.97 13.43
C ALA A 152 6.64 -23.01 13.46
N ASP A 153 5.65 -22.78 14.33
CA ASP A 153 4.51 -23.66 14.51
C ASP A 153 3.33 -23.22 13.66
N GLY A 154 3.46 -22.08 12.98
CA GLY A 154 2.41 -21.47 12.18
C GLY A 154 1.14 -21.23 12.98
N LEU A 155 0.01 -21.46 12.33
CA LEU A 155 -1.28 -21.42 12.98
C LEU A 155 -1.67 -22.75 13.64
N ASP A 156 -0.87 -23.83 13.47
CA ASP A 156 -1.20 -25.16 13.99
C ASP A 156 -1.20 -25.18 15.52
N ALA A 157 -0.25 -24.47 16.14
CA ALA A 157 -0.21 -24.31 17.59
C ALA A 157 -1.47 -23.61 18.14
N VAL A 158 -2.06 -22.71 17.38
CA VAL A 158 -3.36 -22.08 17.76
C VAL A 158 -4.49 -23.10 17.64
N VAL A 159 -4.52 -23.88 16.56
CA VAL A 159 -5.56 -24.90 16.30
C VAL A 159 -5.63 -25.93 17.43
N ASP A 160 -4.49 -26.33 18.01
CA ASP A 160 -4.42 -27.29 19.11
C ASP A 160 -5.26 -26.85 20.32
N PHE A 161 -5.35 -25.56 20.62
CA PHE A 161 -6.24 -25.04 21.67
C PHE A 161 -7.71 -25.15 21.33
N GLY A 162 -8.07 -25.38 20.07
CA GLY A 162 -9.45 -25.47 19.59
C GLY A 162 -10.11 -26.84 19.73
N HIS A 163 -9.39 -27.91 20.10
CA HIS A 163 -9.91 -29.27 20.15
C HIS A 163 -11.14 -29.47 21.07
N GLY A 164 -11.31 -28.60 22.08
CA GLY A 164 -12.47 -28.61 22.97
C GLY A 164 -13.63 -27.71 22.53
N VAL A 165 -13.51 -27.00 21.40
CA VAL A 165 -14.51 -26.05 20.91
C VAL A 165 -15.34 -26.69 19.80
N SER A 166 -16.66 -26.88 20.04
CA SER A 166 -17.55 -27.46 19.03
C SER A 166 -17.88 -26.48 17.91
N ASP A 167 -18.36 -27.00 16.75
CA ASP A 167 -18.83 -26.18 15.64
C ASP A 167 -20.01 -25.29 16.06
N GLU A 168 -20.92 -25.79 16.89
CA GLU A 168 -22.07 -25.02 17.38
C GLU A 168 -21.60 -23.82 18.22
N THR A 169 -20.53 -23.99 19.00
CA THR A 169 -19.93 -22.89 19.79
C THR A 169 -19.35 -21.82 18.88
N LEU A 170 -18.62 -22.23 17.84
CA LEU A 170 -18.06 -21.32 16.85
C LEU A 170 -19.18 -20.62 16.07
N ASP A 171 -20.17 -21.35 15.57
CA ASP A 171 -21.27 -20.79 14.78
C ASP A 171 -22.11 -19.79 15.62
N ALA A 172 -22.31 -20.09 16.91
CA ALA A 172 -22.94 -19.16 17.84
C ALA A 172 -22.08 -17.88 18.07
N ALA A 173 -20.78 -17.98 18.04
CA ALA A 173 -19.89 -16.80 18.10
C ALA A 173 -20.01 -15.98 16.81
N ILE A 174 -19.91 -16.62 15.63
CA ILE A 174 -20.03 -15.99 14.31
C ILE A 174 -21.37 -15.23 14.18
N ALA A 175 -22.49 -15.86 14.57
CA ALA A 175 -23.83 -15.26 14.43
C ALA A 175 -24.04 -13.98 15.25
N ARG A 176 -23.20 -13.74 16.27
CA ARG A 176 -23.26 -12.53 17.11
C ARG A 176 -22.60 -11.32 16.47
N ILE A 177 -21.70 -11.54 15.53
CA ILE A 177 -20.93 -10.47 14.92
C ILE A 177 -21.78 -9.75 13.88
N LYS A 178 -21.76 -8.42 13.95
CA LYS A 178 -22.55 -7.55 13.08
C LYS A 178 -21.66 -6.59 12.29
N ALA A 179 -22.23 -6.02 11.24
CA ALA A 179 -21.51 -5.12 10.36
C ALA A 179 -20.90 -3.91 11.09
N ASP A 180 -21.55 -3.38 12.13
CA ASP A 180 -21.05 -2.22 12.88
C ASP A 180 -20.05 -2.57 13.99
N ASP A 181 -19.79 -3.87 14.24
CA ASP A 181 -18.78 -4.26 15.22
C ASP A 181 -17.38 -3.88 14.76
N LEU A 182 -16.56 -3.45 15.73
CA LEU A 182 -15.17 -3.09 15.51
C LEU A 182 -14.38 -4.29 14.98
N LEU A 183 -13.78 -4.15 13.80
CA LEU A 183 -12.96 -5.17 13.14
C LEU A 183 -11.48 -5.00 13.44
N THR A 184 -11.00 -3.75 13.42
CA THR A 184 -9.56 -3.46 13.49
C THR A 184 -9.27 -2.06 13.99
N VAL A 185 -8.06 -1.89 14.56
CA VAL A 185 -7.47 -0.59 14.87
C VAL A 185 -6.18 -0.45 14.07
N VAL A 186 -6.19 0.38 13.04
CA VAL A 186 -5.04 0.59 12.14
C VAL A 186 -4.29 1.85 12.57
N TYR A 187 -3.02 1.69 12.95
CA TYR A 187 -2.19 2.81 13.37
C TYR A 187 -1.60 3.55 12.16
N THR A 188 -1.73 4.87 12.19
CA THR A 188 -1.13 5.78 11.20
C THR A 188 -0.10 6.67 11.86
N SER A 189 0.98 7.00 11.12
CA SER A 189 1.97 7.99 11.55
C SER A 189 1.33 9.37 11.54
N GLY A 190 0.91 9.85 12.69
CA GLY A 190 0.34 11.20 12.82
C GLY A 190 1.39 12.29 12.52
N SER A 191 0.95 13.41 11.94
CA SER A 191 1.78 14.62 11.77
C SER A 191 2.35 15.18 13.08
N THR A 192 1.84 14.75 14.22
CA THR A 192 2.26 15.11 15.58
C THR A 192 3.34 14.19 16.16
N GLY A 193 3.78 13.18 15.42
CA GLY A 193 4.82 12.23 15.82
C GLY A 193 4.36 11.07 16.72
N LYS A 194 3.12 11.09 17.24
CA LYS A 194 2.52 9.92 17.91
C LYS A 194 1.57 9.20 16.94
N PRO A 195 1.68 7.86 16.81
CA PRO A 195 0.73 7.09 16.02
C PRO A 195 -0.70 7.26 16.53
N LYS A 196 -1.68 7.21 15.61
CA LYS A 196 -3.10 7.30 15.91
C LYS A 196 -3.78 6.03 15.42
N GLY A 197 -4.52 5.34 16.26
CA GLY A 197 -5.24 4.13 15.91
C GLY A 197 -6.63 4.45 15.33
N ALA A 198 -6.82 4.33 14.01
CA ALA A 198 -8.13 4.47 13.37
C ALA A 198 -8.96 3.21 13.60
N MET A 199 -10.14 3.34 14.21
CA MET A 199 -11.08 2.25 14.48
C MET A 199 -11.97 2.01 13.26
N LEU A 200 -11.90 0.82 12.68
CA LEU A 200 -12.68 0.43 11.50
C LEU A 200 -13.59 -0.76 11.82
N SER A 201 -14.87 -0.65 11.44
CA SER A 201 -15.86 -1.72 11.60
C SER A 201 -15.86 -2.68 10.40
N ASN A 202 -16.58 -3.79 10.52
CA ASN A 202 -16.88 -4.65 9.38
C ASN A 202 -17.59 -3.86 8.27
N ARG A 203 -18.58 -3.01 8.59
CA ARG A 203 -19.34 -2.19 7.63
C ARG A 203 -18.42 -1.27 6.82
N ASN A 204 -17.39 -0.67 7.46
CA ASN A 204 -16.48 0.20 6.76
C ASN A 204 -15.83 -0.50 5.56
N TYR A 205 -15.44 -1.77 5.71
CA TYR A 205 -14.86 -2.56 4.62
C TYR A 205 -15.90 -3.19 3.70
N THR A 206 -16.94 -3.82 4.25
CA THR A 206 -17.91 -4.54 3.42
C THR A 206 -18.70 -3.61 2.52
N HIS A 207 -18.96 -2.37 2.95
CA HIS A 207 -19.58 -1.36 2.12
C HIS A 207 -18.79 -1.07 0.85
N ILE A 208 -17.49 -0.77 0.98
CA ILE A 208 -16.63 -0.46 -0.17
C ILE A 208 -16.36 -1.70 -1.03
N VAL A 209 -16.33 -2.90 -0.45
CA VAL A 209 -16.17 -4.16 -1.20
C VAL A 209 -17.39 -4.42 -2.08
N LEU A 210 -18.58 -4.45 -1.49
CA LEU A 210 -19.81 -4.84 -2.18
C LEU A 210 -20.24 -3.78 -3.20
N ASN A 211 -20.08 -2.50 -2.89
CA ASN A 211 -20.35 -1.42 -3.85
C ASN A 211 -19.25 -1.29 -4.92
N GLY A 212 -18.01 -1.65 -4.60
CA GLY A 212 -16.91 -1.70 -5.56
C GLY A 212 -17.16 -2.70 -6.70
N TYR A 213 -17.83 -3.82 -6.43
CA TYR A 213 -18.23 -4.79 -7.46
C TYR A 213 -19.19 -4.21 -8.49
N GLU A 214 -19.97 -3.20 -8.14
CA GLU A 214 -20.95 -2.58 -9.02
C GLU A 214 -20.34 -1.56 -10.00
N ILE A 215 -19.15 -1.04 -9.71
CA ILE A 215 -18.50 0.00 -10.52
C ILE A 215 -17.18 -0.46 -11.18
N LEU A 216 -16.58 -1.52 -10.67
CA LEU A 216 -15.33 -2.10 -11.15
C LEU A 216 -15.46 -3.61 -11.31
N ARG A 217 -16.58 -4.08 -11.86
CA ARG A 217 -16.94 -5.49 -11.93
C ARG A 217 -15.89 -6.32 -12.64
N GLY A 218 -15.44 -5.89 -13.80
CA GLY A 218 -14.45 -6.62 -14.60
C GLY A 218 -13.09 -6.72 -13.89
N MET A 219 -12.75 -5.75 -13.05
CA MET A 219 -11.51 -5.74 -12.29
C MET A 219 -11.63 -6.45 -10.93
N LEU A 220 -12.72 -6.24 -10.19
CA LEU A 220 -12.80 -6.61 -8.78
C LEU A 220 -13.60 -7.89 -8.53
N TYR A 221 -14.61 -8.21 -9.37
CA TYR A 221 -15.53 -9.31 -9.11
C TYR A 221 -15.30 -10.53 -9.99
N ASP A 222 -15.01 -10.35 -11.28
CA ASP A 222 -14.88 -11.45 -12.23
C ASP A 222 -13.62 -12.31 -11.94
N ASP A 223 -13.38 -13.36 -12.72
CA ASP A 223 -12.24 -14.28 -12.57
C ASP A 223 -10.91 -13.53 -12.81
N ASN A 224 -10.33 -13.04 -11.76
CA ASN A 224 -9.15 -12.20 -11.74
C ASN A 224 -8.05 -12.77 -10.85
N ARG A 225 -6.81 -12.39 -11.14
CA ARG A 225 -5.61 -12.78 -10.39
C ARG A 225 -4.86 -11.53 -9.93
N LEU A 226 -4.81 -11.33 -8.63
CA LEU A 226 -4.09 -10.24 -7.99
C LEU A 226 -2.80 -10.74 -7.36
N LEU A 227 -1.67 -10.13 -7.67
CA LEU A 227 -0.44 -10.32 -6.92
C LEU A 227 -0.34 -9.26 -5.80
N LEU A 228 -0.46 -9.70 -4.56
CA LEU A 228 -0.50 -8.83 -3.38
C LEU A 228 0.87 -8.78 -2.71
N PHE A 229 1.56 -7.67 -2.89
CA PHE A 229 2.87 -7.35 -2.31
C PHE A 229 2.83 -6.14 -1.36
N LEU A 230 1.69 -5.44 -1.30
CA LEU A 230 1.51 -4.34 -0.37
C LEU A 230 1.32 -4.88 1.06
N PRO A 231 1.82 -4.16 2.09
CA PRO A 231 1.67 -4.59 3.48
C PRO A 231 0.20 -4.75 3.88
N LEU A 232 -0.19 -5.94 4.36
CA LEU A 232 -1.53 -6.19 4.89
C LEU A 232 -1.81 -5.39 6.18
N ALA A 233 -0.79 -4.85 6.82
CA ALA A 233 -0.94 -3.88 7.88
C ALA A 233 -1.62 -2.58 7.41
N HIS A 234 -1.55 -2.25 6.12
CA HIS A 234 -2.21 -1.09 5.53
C HIS A 234 -3.66 -1.41 5.12
N CYS A 235 -4.61 -0.54 5.46
CA CYS A 235 -6.03 -0.70 5.16
C CYS A 235 -6.31 -0.98 3.67
N PHE A 236 -5.55 -0.38 2.75
CA PHE A 236 -5.71 -0.57 1.31
C PHE A 236 -5.39 -1.99 0.86
N ALA A 237 -4.29 -2.60 1.33
CA ALA A 237 -3.96 -3.98 1.00
C ALA A 237 -5.01 -4.97 1.55
N ARG A 238 -5.52 -4.73 2.77
CA ARG A 238 -6.60 -5.52 3.36
C ARG A 238 -7.90 -5.39 2.56
N TYR A 239 -8.29 -4.17 2.18
CA TYR A 239 -9.44 -3.96 1.31
C TYR A 239 -9.34 -4.82 0.04
N ILE A 240 -8.18 -4.79 -0.63
CA ILE A 240 -7.97 -5.53 -1.86
C ILE A 240 -8.01 -7.06 -1.63
N GLN A 241 -7.47 -7.55 -0.51
CA GLN A 241 -7.63 -8.95 -0.11
C GLN A 241 -9.11 -9.33 0.00
N TYR A 242 -9.91 -8.52 0.70
CA TYR A 242 -11.33 -8.77 0.90
C TYR A 242 -12.12 -8.73 -0.40
N VAL A 243 -11.84 -7.76 -1.26
CA VAL A 243 -12.43 -7.67 -2.61
C VAL A 243 -12.15 -8.94 -3.42
N CYS A 244 -10.90 -9.36 -3.48
CA CYS A 244 -10.50 -10.50 -4.31
C CYS A 244 -11.11 -11.80 -3.79
N ILE A 245 -11.08 -12.04 -2.48
CA ILE A 245 -11.65 -13.24 -1.84
C ILE A 245 -13.18 -13.26 -1.92
N GLY A 246 -13.84 -12.15 -1.66
CA GLY A 246 -15.31 -12.06 -1.71
C GLY A 246 -15.88 -12.12 -3.13
N GLY A 247 -15.13 -11.68 -4.14
CA GLY A 247 -15.44 -11.79 -5.58
C GLY A 247 -15.19 -13.19 -6.14
N CYS A 248 -14.65 -13.27 -7.37
CA CYS A 248 -14.24 -14.52 -8.02
C CYS A 248 -12.72 -14.59 -8.24
N GLY A 249 -11.95 -13.72 -7.59
CA GLY A 249 -10.53 -13.60 -7.80
C GLY A 249 -9.67 -14.60 -7.02
N VAL A 250 -8.37 -14.58 -7.35
CA VAL A 250 -7.28 -15.31 -6.69
C VAL A 250 -6.26 -14.32 -6.15
N VAL A 251 -5.94 -14.37 -4.87
CA VAL A 251 -4.88 -13.56 -4.26
C VAL A 251 -3.58 -14.36 -4.25
N GLY A 252 -2.53 -13.83 -4.87
CA GLY A 252 -1.16 -14.33 -4.75
C GLY A 252 -0.39 -13.52 -3.70
N TYR A 253 -0.08 -14.12 -2.56
CA TYR A 253 0.64 -13.45 -1.48
C TYR A 253 2.15 -13.52 -1.70
N ILE A 254 2.82 -12.38 -1.69
CA ILE A 254 4.28 -12.29 -1.69
C ILE A 254 4.78 -11.35 -0.59
N PRO A 255 5.75 -11.79 0.22
CA PRO A 255 6.24 -11.02 1.36
C PRO A 255 7.25 -9.93 0.98
N ASP A 256 7.87 -10.02 -0.19
CA ASP A 256 8.97 -9.14 -0.59
C ASP A 256 8.77 -8.58 -2.00
N ALA A 257 8.60 -7.27 -2.09
CA ALA A 257 8.46 -6.55 -3.36
C ALA A 257 9.76 -6.56 -4.21
N LYS A 258 10.93 -6.93 -3.66
CA LYS A 258 12.20 -7.01 -4.42
C LYS A 258 12.14 -8.07 -5.52
N ARG A 259 11.33 -9.11 -5.35
CA ARG A 259 11.15 -10.18 -6.34
C ARG A 259 9.96 -9.96 -7.27
N LEU A 260 9.25 -8.85 -7.15
CA LEU A 260 7.98 -8.57 -7.83
C LEU A 260 8.00 -8.90 -9.33
N LEU A 261 9.04 -8.50 -10.07
CA LEU A 261 9.11 -8.78 -11.52
C LEU A 261 9.26 -10.27 -11.86
N ALA A 262 9.90 -11.07 -11.00
CA ALA A 262 10.01 -12.52 -11.17
C ALA A 262 8.66 -13.19 -10.86
N ASP A 263 8.01 -12.74 -9.80
CA ASP A 263 6.75 -13.28 -9.32
C ASP A 263 5.58 -12.91 -10.23
N ILE A 264 5.56 -11.72 -10.82
CA ILE A 264 4.62 -11.34 -11.89
C ILE A 264 4.67 -12.34 -13.07
N ARG A 265 5.87 -12.77 -13.48
CA ARG A 265 6.03 -13.69 -14.61
C ARG A 265 5.51 -15.10 -14.31
N SER A 266 5.70 -15.58 -13.09
CA SER A 266 5.25 -16.92 -12.66
C SER A 266 3.76 -16.95 -12.33
N PHE A 267 3.26 -15.94 -11.60
CA PHE A 267 1.86 -15.84 -11.18
C PHE A 267 0.91 -15.40 -12.29
N LYS A 268 1.36 -14.55 -13.24
CA LYS A 268 0.61 -14.00 -14.38
C LYS A 268 -0.66 -13.27 -13.96
N PRO A 269 -0.54 -12.18 -13.20
CA PRO A 269 -1.70 -11.42 -12.73
C PRO A 269 -2.52 -10.84 -13.88
N THR A 270 -3.83 -10.66 -13.63
CA THR A 270 -4.74 -9.93 -14.55
C THR A 270 -4.83 -8.45 -14.17
N TYR A 271 -4.57 -8.11 -12.91
CA TYR A 271 -4.43 -6.74 -12.48
C TYR A 271 -3.31 -6.58 -11.44
N LEU A 272 -2.70 -5.41 -11.44
CA LEU A 272 -1.72 -4.99 -10.46
C LEU A 272 -2.19 -3.71 -9.77
N LEU A 273 -2.06 -3.72 -8.47
CA LEU A 273 -2.36 -2.58 -7.65
C LEU A 273 -1.08 -2.15 -6.95
N GLY A 274 -0.75 -0.86 -7.07
CA GLY A 274 0.50 -0.33 -6.55
C GLY A 274 0.41 1.13 -6.13
N VAL A 275 1.50 1.59 -5.56
CA VAL A 275 1.78 3.00 -5.34
C VAL A 275 2.57 3.55 -6.55
N PRO A 276 2.61 4.89 -6.78
CA PRO A 276 3.27 5.49 -7.94
C PRO A 276 4.66 4.96 -8.22
N ARG A 277 5.48 4.79 -7.19
CA ARG A 277 6.86 4.30 -7.30
C ARG A 277 7.01 2.96 -8.03
N VAL A 278 6.03 2.08 -7.92
CA VAL A 278 6.03 0.79 -8.63
C VAL A 278 5.97 1.02 -10.14
N PHE A 279 5.10 1.90 -10.60
CA PHE A 279 4.92 2.22 -12.02
C PHE A 279 6.09 3.02 -12.59
N GLU A 280 6.66 3.93 -11.80
CA GLU A 280 7.88 4.67 -12.13
C GLU A 280 9.06 3.72 -12.34
N LYS A 281 9.29 2.77 -11.41
CA LYS A 281 10.36 1.76 -11.55
C LYS A 281 10.18 0.92 -12.83
N VAL A 282 8.96 0.52 -13.16
CA VAL A 282 8.67 -0.24 -14.41
C VAL A 282 8.98 0.62 -15.65
N TYR A 283 8.52 1.87 -15.65
CA TYR A 283 8.76 2.81 -16.75
C TYR A 283 10.27 3.08 -16.92
N ASN A 284 10.97 3.39 -15.82
CA ASN A 284 12.38 3.70 -15.80
C ASN A 284 13.24 2.51 -16.25
N ALA A 285 12.95 1.30 -15.77
CA ALA A 285 13.61 0.08 -16.20
C ALA A 285 13.42 -0.18 -17.72
N ALA A 286 12.24 0.10 -18.25
CA ALA A 286 11.99 -0.01 -19.69
C ALA A 286 12.75 1.05 -20.50
N SER A 287 12.82 2.28 -20.00
CA SER A 287 13.57 3.39 -20.60
C SER A 287 15.08 3.10 -20.64
N GLN A 288 15.64 2.64 -19.53
CA GLN A 288 17.06 2.26 -19.44
C GLN A 288 17.41 1.11 -20.36
N LYS A 289 16.56 0.06 -20.41
CA LYS A 289 16.76 -1.06 -21.34
C LYS A 289 16.76 -0.63 -22.81
N ALA A 290 15.98 0.39 -23.15
CA ALA A 290 16.01 0.98 -24.49
C ALA A 290 17.31 1.73 -24.77
N GLY A 291 17.97 2.28 -23.75
CA GLY A 291 19.27 2.94 -23.81
C GLY A 291 19.31 4.16 -24.73
N ALA A 292 20.51 4.52 -25.15
CA ALA A 292 20.73 5.57 -26.15
C ALA A 292 20.64 5.01 -27.59
N GLY A 293 20.57 5.89 -28.56
CA GLY A 293 20.54 5.52 -29.98
C GLY A 293 19.16 5.25 -30.53
N ILE A 294 19.05 4.34 -31.54
CA ILE A 294 17.80 4.12 -32.28
C ILE A 294 16.71 3.55 -31.39
N GLN A 295 17.03 2.62 -30.50
CA GLN A 295 16.04 2.01 -29.60
C GLN A 295 15.51 3.02 -28.59
N GLY A 296 16.39 3.81 -27.98
CA GLY A 296 16.01 4.91 -27.09
C GLY A 296 15.14 5.97 -27.78
N HIS A 297 15.48 6.31 -29.03
CA HIS A 297 14.64 7.21 -29.82
C HIS A 297 13.25 6.62 -30.09
N ILE A 298 13.15 5.33 -30.45
CA ILE A 298 11.87 4.64 -30.67
C ILE A 298 11.07 4.65 -29.34
N PHE A 299 11.70 4.37 -28.21
CA PHE A 299 11.07 4.41 -26.89
C PHE A 299 10.50 5.81 -26.59
N ALA A 300 11.31 6.85 -26.71
CA ALA A 300 10.89 8.23 -26.46
C ALA A 300 9.72 8.68 -27.38
N GLN A 301 9.71 8.25 -28.64
CA GLN A 301 8.61 8.54 -29.55
C GLN A 301 7.36 7.72 -29.22
N SER A 302 7.52 6.48 -28.74
CA SER A 302 6.39 5.65 -28.31
C SER A 302 5.72 6.21 -27.04
N VAL A 303 6.49 6.73 -26.10
CA VAL A 303 5.96 7.41 -24.89
C VAL A 303 5.07 8.59 -25.29
N LYS A 304 5.60 9.51 -26.13
CA LYS A 304 4.81 10.65 -26.64
C LYS A 304 3.56 10.22 -27.37
N HIS A 305 3.63 9.12 -28.11
CA HIS A 305 2.50 8.59 -28.85
C HIS A 305 1.44 7.98 -27.93
N PHE A 306 1.82 7.15 -26.95
CA PHE A 306 0.88 6.54 -26.01
C PHE A 306 0.19 7.59 -25.14
N VAL A 307 0.94 8.57 -24.63
CA VAL A 307 0.38 9.70 -23.87
C VAL A 307 -0.65 10.47 -24.72
N LYS A 308 -0.27 10.83 -25.97
CA LYS A 308 -1.20 11.51 -26.88
C LYS A 308 -2.44 10.64 -27.20
N TRP A 309 -2.24 9.37 -27.45
CA TRP A 309 -3.32 8.42 -27.77
C TRP A 309 -4.35 8.38 -26.65
N SER A 310 -3.92 8.14 -25.41
CA SER A 310 -4.80 8.12 -24.25
C SER A 310 -5.52 9.46 -24.01
N LYS A 311 -4.80 10.60 -24.16
CA LYS A 311 -5.41 11.94 -24.06
C LYS A 311 -6.46 12.20 -25.15
N ASP A 312 -6.25 11.68 -26.37
CA ASP A 312 -7.21 11.81 -27.48
C ASP A 312 -8.44 10.94 -27.22
N GLU A 313 -8.28 9.71 -26.70
CA GLU A 313 -9.40 8.84 -26.32
C GLU A 313 -10.22 9.47 -25.18
N GLN A 314 -9.59 9.95 -24.12
CA GLN A 314 -10.28 10.64 -23.01
C GLN A 314 -11.05 11.88 -23.48
N ALA A 315 -10.52 12.59 -24.47
CA ALA A 315 -11.18 13.75 -25.09
C ALA A 315 -12.22 13.36 -26.16
N GLY A 316 -12.52 12.08 -26.37
CA GLY A 316 -13.44 11.59 -27.38
C GLY A 316 -12.99 11.82 -28.83
N ARG A 317 -11.69 12.06 -29.06
CA ARG A 317 -11.13 12.28 -30.39
C ARG A 317 -10.80 10.96 -31.05
N GLY A 318 -11.32 10.74 -32.25
CA GLY A 318 -11.01 9.53 -33.03
C GLY A 318 -9.61 9.58 -33.64
N HIS A 319 -9.04 8.39 -33.87
CA HIS A 319 -7.70 8.22 -34.45
C HIS A 319 -7.77 7.96 -35.96
N SER A 320 -6.91 8.63 -36.71
CA SER A 320 -6.75 8.41 -38.15
C SER A 320 -6.16 7.02 -38.45
N PHE A 321 -6.30 6.55 -39.69
CA PHE A 321 -5.72 5.27 -40.13
C PHE A 321 -4.19 5.22 -39.91
N ILE A 322 -3.49 6.32 -40.17
CA ILE A 322 -2.04 6.44 -39.98
C ILE A 322 -1.66 6.35 -38.50
N GLU A 323 -2.42 7.02 -37.62
CA GLU A 323 -2.21 6.94 -36.18
C GLU A 323 -2.42 5.52 -35.65
N ARG A 324 -3.43 4.79 -36.13
CA ARG A 324 -3.67 3.38 -35.78
C ARG A 324 -2.52 2.47 -36.25
N MET A 325 -2.00 2.68 -37.46
CA MET A 325 -0.82 1.93 -37.93
C MET A 325 0.43 2.21 -37.07
N ARG A 326 0.66 3.47 -36.73
CA ARG A 326 1.77 3.89 -35.85
C ARG A 326 1.62 3.29 -34.45
N HIS A 327 0.40 3.32 -33.93
CA HIS A 327 0.07 2.73 -32.63
C HIS A 327 0.37 1.22 -32.63
N SER A 328 -0.10 0.49 -33.65
CA SER A 328 0.20 -0.95 -33.79
C SER A 328 1.70 -1.25 -33.87
N PHE A 329 2.48 -0.39 -34.52
CA PHE A 329 3.94 -0.51 -34.55
C PHE A 329 4.56 -0.35 -33.17
N TYR A 330 4.19 0.70 -32.40
CA TYR A 330 4.71 0.92 -31.06
C TYR A 330 4.24 -0.16 -30.06
N MET A 331 3.02 -0.67 -30.22
CA MET A 331 2.53 -1.82 -29.45
C MET A 331 3.32 -3.09 -29.73
N ALA A 332 3.64 -3.37 -31.00
CA ALA A 332 4.42 -4.56 -31.38
C ALA A 332 5.89 -4.50 -30.89
N THR A 333 6.41 -3.33 -30.63
CA THR A 333 7.81 -3.10 -30.22
C THR A 333 7.88 -2.81 -28.71
N VAL A 334 7.63 -1.58 -28.29
CA VAL A 334 7.75 -1.11 -26.90
C VAL A 334 6.64 -1.68 -26.02
N GLY A 335 5.38 -1.62 -26.47
CA GLY A 335 4.22 -2.14 -25.72
C GLY A 335 4.37 -3.62 -25.37
N LYS A 336 4.82 -4.45 -26.32
CA LYS A 336 5.11 -5.87 -26.08
C LYS A 336 6.17 -6.10 -25.01
N SER A 337 7.22 -5.29 -24.99
CA SER A 337 8.30 -5.41 -23.99
C SER A 337 7.80 -5.08 -22.58
N ILE A 338 7.02 -4.01 -22.43
CA ILE A 338 6.43 -3.58 -21.15
C ILE A 338 5.41 -4.60 -20.66
N ARG A 339 4.51 -5.06 -21.54
CA ARG A 339 3.53 -6.11 -21.20
C ARG A 339 4.20 -7.41 -20.77
N SER A 340 5.32 -7.78 -21.41
CA SER A 340 6.10 -8.96 -20.97
C SER A 340 6.70 -8.78 -19.57
N ALA A 341 7.00 -7.55 -19.16
CA ALA A 341 7.49 -7.25 -17.81
C ALA A 341 6.37 -7.22 -16.77
N LEU A 342 5.20 -6.65 -17.12
CA LEU A 342 4.03 -6.51 -16.25
C LEU A 342 3.14 -7.77 -16.21
N GLY A 343 3.40 -8.78 -17.06
CA GLY A 343 2.62 -10.00 -17.16
C GLY A 343 1.73 -10.04 -18.41
N PRO A 344 1.63 -11.23 -19.07
CA PRO A 344 0.92 -11.36 -20.35
C PRO A 344 -0.61 -11.22 -20.23
N ASN A 345 -1.15 -11.45 -19.02
CA ASN A 345 -2.60 -11.46 -18.78
C ASN A 345 -3.12 -10.15 -18.21
N LEU A 346 -2.23 -9.16 -18.01
CA LEU A 346 -2.58 -7.89 -17.37
C LEU A 346 -3.62 -7.12 -18.19
N LYS A 347 -4.69 -6.68 -17.54
CA LYS A 347 -5.78 -5.88 -18.10
C LYS A 347 -5.93 -4.55 -17.38
N TRP A 348 -5.68 -4.52 -16.07
CA TRP A 348 -5.85 -3.31 -15.26
C TRP A 348 -4.61 -2.99 -14.43
N LEU A 349 -4.33 -1.71 -14.35
CA LEU A 349 -3.40 -1.12 -13.39
C LEU A 349 -4.19 -0.20 -12.48
N ALA A 350 -4.02 -0.33 -11.18
CA ALA A 350 -4.66 0.56 -10.22
C ALA A 350 -3.59 1.22 -9.34
N CYS A 351 -3.71 2.54 -9.16
CA CYS A 351 -2.80 3.34 -8.36
C CYS A 351 -3.53 4.14 -7.30
N GLY A 352 -2.95 4.17 -6.11
CA GLY A 352 -3.46 4.97 -4.99
C GLY A 352 -2.40 5.22 -3.92
N GLY A 353 -2.79 5.97 -2.89
CA GLY A 353 -1.96 6.18 -1.71
C GLY A 353 -0.95 7.32 -1.79
N ALA A 354 -0.59 7.82 -2.98
CA ALA A 354 0.26 8.98 -3.20
C ALA A 354 -0.07 9.64 -4.56
N PRO A 355 0.33 10.89 -4.81
CA PRO A 355 0.20 11.53 -6.11
C PRO A 355 0.87 10.73 -7.21
N LEU A 356 0.27 10.70 -8.41
CA LEU A 356 0.81 10.03 -9.58
C LEU A 356 0.97 11.03 -10.72
N ASN A 357 2.11 10.97 -11.40
CA ASN A 357 2.32 11.76 -12.60
C ASN A 357 1.29 11.41 -13.68
N VAL A 358 0.57 12.42 -14.16
CA VAL A 358 -0.55 12.27 -15.11
C VAL A 358 -0.08 11.70 -16.46
N ASP A 359 1.10 12.11 -16.96
CA ASP A 359 1.64 11.60 -18.21
C ASP A 359 2.06 10.12 -18.09
N LEU A 360 2.53 9.69 -16.92
CA LEU A 360 2.82 8.28 -16.64
C LEU A 360 1.54 7.42 -16.66
N ALA A 361 0.46 7.91 -16.06
CA ALA A 361 -0.84 7.25 -16.13
C ALA A 361 -1.34 7.14 -17.59
N HIS A 362 -1.29 8.23 -18.35
CA HIS A 362 -1.63 8.22 -19.78
C HIS A 362 -0.73 7.31 -20.61
N PHE A 363 0.55 7.19 -20.26
CA PHE A 363 1.48 6.28 -20.94
C PHE A 363 1.02 4.82 -20.82
N PHE A 364 0.69 4.36 -19.62
CA PHE A 364 0.20 3.00 -19.40
C PHE A 364 -1.20 2.79 -20.00
N ASN A 365 -2.09 3.74 -19.82
CA ASN A 365 -3.45 3.66 -20.38
C ASN A 365 -3.49 3.73 -21.91
N GLY A 366 -2.50 4.38 -22.53
CA GLY A 366 -2.36 4.46 -23.97
C GLY A 366 -1.83 3.18 -24.63
N MET A 367 -1.49 2.14 -23.86
CA MET A 367 -1.23 0.81 -24.35
C MET A 367 -2.55 0.03 -24.43
N ASN A 368 -2.95 -0.40 -25.61
CA ASN A 368 -4.19 -1.14 -25.82
C ASN A 368 -4.33 -2.30 -24.84
N ASP A 369 -5.54 -2.56 -24.39
CA ASP A 369 -5.94 -3.63 -23.47
C ASP A 369 -5.43 -3.45 -22.01
N ILE A 370 -4.95 -2.27 -21.63
CA ILE A 370 -4.66 -1.92 -20.24
C ILE A 370 -5.48 -0.69 -19.86
N THR A 371 -6.32 -0.82 -18.85
CA THR A 371 -7.02 0.31 -18.23
C THR A 371 -6.27 0.74 -16.98
N PHE A 372 -5.94 2.01 -16.87
CA PHE A 372 -5.27 2.59 -15.71
C PHE A 372 -6.29 3.31 -14.83
N ILE A 373 -6.46 2.86 -13.58
CA ILE A 373 -7.44 3.39 -12.63
C ILE A 373 -6.72 4.06 -11.47
N GLN A 374 -7.18 5.23 -11.07
CA GLN A 374 -6.72 5.92 -9.86
C GLN A 374 -7.81 5.92 -8.80
N GLY A 375 -7.38 5.85 -7.53
CA GLY A 375 -8.25 5.99 -6.39
C GLY A 375 -7.60 6.80 -5.28
N TYR A 376 -8.44 7.44 -4.46
CA TYR A 376 -8.04 8.25 -3.32
C TYR A 376 -8.84 7.85 -2.08
N GLY A 377 -8.14 7.83 -0.96
CA GLY A 377 -8.70 7.57 0.35
C GLY A 377 -7.62 7.63 1.41
N MET A 378 -8.02 7.40 2.62
CA MET A 378 -7.16 7.42 3.80
C MET A 378 -7.52 6.26 4.72
N THR A 379 -6.73 6.03 5.76
CA THR A 379 -7.02 4.96 6.72
C THR A 379 -8.38 5.17 7.38
N GLU A 380 -8.72 6.42 7.64
CA GLU A 380 -9.98 6.84 8.23
C GLU A 380 -11.20 6.62 7.30
N THR A 381 -10.98 6.23 6.04
CA THR A 381 -12.06 5.82 5.10
C THR A 381 -11.97 4.34 4.69
N ALA A 382 -11.20 3.54 5.42
CA ALA A 382 -10.97 2.09 5.24
C ALA A 382 -10.29 1.72 3.93
N ALA A 383 -10.12 2.57 2.96
CA ALA A 383 -9.42 2.46 1.68
C ALA A 383 -10.01 3.46 0.66
N PRO A 384 -10.15 3.16 -0.66
CA PRO A 384 -10.57 4.16 -1.61
C PRO A 384 -12.00 4.65 -1.32
N MET A 385 -12.12 5.96 -1.23
CA MET A 385 -13.37 6.71 -1.12
C MET A 385 -13.80 7.23 -2.47
N LEU A 386 -12.81 7.73 -3.22
CA LEU A 386 -12.96 8.18 -4.59
C LEU A 386 -12.18 7.21 -5.48
N VAL A 387 -12.75 6.86 -6.62
CA VAL A 387 -12.13 5.95 -7.57
C VAL A 387 -12.64 6.25 -8.98
N ASN A 388 -11.78 6.12 -9.98
CA ASN A 388 -12.22 6.10 -11.37
C ASN A 388 -12.99 4.81 -11.63
N TRP A 389 -14.15 4.89 -12.28
CA TRP A 389 -14.98 3.74 -12.60
C TRP A 389 -14.51 3.08 -13.89
N GLU A 390 -14.86 1.82 -14.08
CA GLU A 390 -14.42 1.06 -15.25
C GLU A 390 -14.89 1.67 -16.58
N ASP A 391 -16.12 2.21 -16.59
CA ASP A 391 -16.78 2.81 -17.74
C ASP A 391 -16.75 4.35 -17.73
N ASP A 392 -16.25 4.98 -16.68
CA ASP A 392 -16.15 6.45 -16.55
C ASP A 392 -14.85 6.82 -15.81
N ASN A 393 -13.76 6.88 -16.57
CA ASN A 393 -12.39 7.07 -16.11
C ASN A 393 -11.82 8.41 -16.63
N GLU A 394 -11.41 9.28 -15.70
CA GLU A 394 -10.78 10.58 -16.01
C GLU A 394 -9.35 10.60 -15.44
N ILE A 395 -8.35 10.25 -16.28
CA ILE A 395 -6.94 10.28 -15.86
C ILE A 395 -6.53 11.70 -15.49
N GLY A 396 -5.84 11.82 -14.36
CA GLY A 396 -5.49 13.10 -13.73
C GLY A 396 -6.45 13.50 -12.62
N SER A 397 -7.61 12.84 -12.52
CA SER A 397 -8.49 12.89 -11.34
C SER A 397 -8.20 11.71 -10.41
N VAL A 398 -8.66 11.81 -9.17
CA VAL A 398 -8.70 10.68 -8.23
C VAL A 398 -10.06 9.95 -8.27
N GLY A 399 -10.88 10.25 -9.28
CA GLY A 399 -12.17 9.62 -9.52
C GLY A 399 -13.34 10.36 -8.88
N LYS A 400 -14.47 9.65 -8.82
CA LYS A 400 -15.72 10.04 -8.18
C LYS A 400 -15.94 9.29 -6.89
N PRO A 401 -16.85 9.74 -6.00
CA PRO A 401 -17.27 8.93 -4.87
C PRO A 401 -17.72 7.54 -5.31
N GLY A 402 -17.37 6.52 -4.54
CA GLY A 402 -17.99 5.22 -4.70
C GLY A 402 -19.48 5.27 -4.30
N PRO A 403 -20.30 4.28 -4.74
CA PRO A 403 -21.73 4.28 -4.41
C PRO A 403 -21.98 4.31 -2.89
N GLY A 404 -22.87 5.16 -2.46
CA GLY A 404 -23.18 5.43 -1.06
C GLY A 404 -22.21 6.35 -0.34
N MET A 405 -21.29 6.99 -1.08
CA MET A 405 -20.26 7.88 -0.55
C MET A 405 -20.41 9.29 -1.12
N GLY A 406 -19.77 10.27 -0.47
CA GLY A 406 -19.82 11.67 -0.89
C GLY A 406 -18.50 12.40 -0.70
N VAL A 407 -18.29 13.41 -1.56
CA VAL A 407 -17.19 14.36 -1.49
C VAL A 407 -17.76 15.78 -1.56
N ARG A 408 -17.21 16.69 -0.78
CA ARG A 408 -17.47 18.12 -0.89
C ARG A 408 -16.22 18.96 -0.65
N LEU A 409 -16.29 20.21 -1.04
CA LEU A 409 -15.27 21.21 -0.75
C LEU A 409 -15.73 22.05 0.43
N GLY A 410 -15.05 21.91 1.55
CA GLY A 410 -15.22 22.70 2.76
C GLY A 410 -14.62 24.09 2.64
N GLU A 411 -14.15 24.62 3.77
CA GLU A 411 -13.44 25.90 3.83
C GLU A 411 -12.05 25.77 3.16
N ASP A 412 -11.61 26.82 2.47
CA ASP A 412 -10.34 26.86 1.72
C ASP A 412 -10.21 25.76 0.65
N ASP A 413 -11.32 25.24 0.11
CA ASP A 413 -11.39 24.13 -0.83
C ASP A 413 -10.77 22.81 -0.27
N GLU A 414 -10.81 22.64 1.07
CA GLU A 414 -10.48 21.38 1.72
C GLU A 414 -11.47 20.29 1.33
N ILE A 415 -10.95 19.13 0.91
CA ILE A 415 -11.77 17.97 0.60
C ILE A 415 -12.33 17.39 1.89
N GLU A 416 -13.65 17.29 1.96
CA GLU A 416 -14.36 16.59 3.03
C GLU A 416 -15.12 15.39 2.45
N LEU A 417 -15.15 14.28 3.19
CA LEU A 417 -15.68 13.00 2.74
C LEU A 417 -16.74 12.45 3.70
N THR A 418 -17.73 11.73 3.16
CA THR A 418 -18.78 11.06 3.96
C THR A 418 -19.15 9.71 3.36
N GLY A 419 -19.61 8.78 4.19
CA GLY A 419 -20.10 7.47 3.75
C GLY A 419 -20.02 6.41 4.86
N PRO A 420 -20.65 5.25 4.67
CA PRO A 420 -20.61 4.15 5.64
C PRO A 420 -19.22 3.56 5.89
N ASN A 421 -18.26 3.88 5.06
CA ASN A 421 -16.85 3.47 5.16
C ASN A 421 -15.99 4.44 5.99
N VAL A 422 -16.54 5.55 6.45
CA VAL A 422 -15.85 6.47 7.37
C VAL A 422 -15.70 5.80 8.75
N PHE A 423 -14.53 5.91 9.33
CA PHE A 423 -14.12 5.24 10.56
C PHE A 423 -15.00 5.59 11.78
N LEU A 424 -14.91 4.79 12.83
CA LEU A 424 -15.63 5.03 14.10
C LEU A 424 -14.98 6.12 14.95
N GLY A 425 -13.75 6.55 14.59
CA GLY A 425 -12.96 7.52 15.32
C GLY A 425 -11.57 6.99 15.69
N TYR A 426 -10.77 7.79 16.37
CA TYR A 426 -9.45 7.39 16.86
C TYR A 426 -9.53 6.71 18.22
N TYR A 427 -8.90 5.54 18.34
CA TYR A 427 -8.86 4.74 19.56
C TYR A 427 -8.30 5.54 20.74
N LYS A 428 -9.07 5.64 21.82
CA LYS A 428 -8.76 6.43 23.04
C LYS A 428 -8.48 7.93 22.80
N GLN A 429 -8.87 8.48 21.63
CA GLN A 429 -8.60 9.89 21.30
C GLN A 429 -9.88 10.61 20.79
N PRO A 430 -10.92 10.75 21.62
CA PRO A 430 -12.20 11.34 21.20
C PRO A 430 -12.09 12.82 20.81
N GLU A 431 -11.20 13.60 21.45
CA GLU A 431 -10.99 15.01 21.12
C GLU A 431 -10.39 15.16 19.72
N LEU A 432 -9.44 14.30 19.34
CA LEU A 432 -8.85 14.29 18.02
C LEU A 432 -9.88 13.86 16.97
N THR A 433 -10.73 12.90 17.29
CA THR A 433 -11.86 12.49 16.45
C THR A 433 -12.78 13.67 16.17
N ALA A 434 -13.19 14.40 17.21
CA ALA A 434 -14.06 15.59 17.08
C ALA A 434 -13.40 16.70 16.26
N GLN A 435 -12.07 16.89 16.32
CA GLN A 435 -11.34 17.87 15.50
C GLN A 435 -11.29 17.47 14.01
N THR A 436 -11.27 16.17 13.73
CA THR A 436 -11.16 15.64 12.38
C THR A 436 -12.54 15.60 11.68
N MET A 437 -13.62 15.54 12.43
CA MET A 437 -14.98 15.52 11.90
C MET A 437 -15.60 16.92 11.85
N THR A 438 -16.48 17.15 10.90
CA THR A 438 -17.38 18.33 10.88
C THR A 438 -18.60 18.08 11.78
N ALA A 439 -19.35 19.12 12.10
CA ALA A 439 -20.54 18.99 12.96
C ALA A 439 -21.66 18.15 12.32
N ASP A 440 -21.70 18.04 11.01
CA ASP A 440 -22.66 17.26 10.22
C ASP A 440 -22.12 15.90 9.76
N GLY A 441 -20.96 15.44 10.32
CA GLY A 441 -20.48 14.07 10.17
C GLY A 441 -19.56 13.80 8.96
N TRP A 442 -19.04 14.84 8.32
CA TRP A 442 -18.01 14.66 7.28
C TRP A 442 -16.62 14.65 7.87
N ILE A 443 -15.73 13.86 7.30
CA ILE A 443 -14.32 13.84 7.69
C ILE A 443 -13.52 14.86 6.89
N LYS A 444 -12.73 15.67 7.59
CA LYS A 444 -11.76 16.61 7.02
C LYS A 444 -10.48 15.87 6.65
N THR A 445 -10.09 15.93 5.39
CA THR A 445 -8.92 15.17 4.90
C THR A 445 -7.60 15.91 5.12
N GLY A 446 -7.62 17.22 5.20
CA GLY A 446 -6.44 18.08 5.14
C GLY A 446 -5.87 18.22 3.73
N ASP A 447 -6.47 17.60 2.72
CA ASP A 447 -6.10 17.73 1.32
C ASP A 447 -7.00 18.78 0.63
N LEU A 448 -6.42 19.54 -0.29
CA LEU A 448 -7.11 20.57 -1.06
C LEU A 448 -7.46 20.04 -2.44
N GLY A 449 -8.57 20.48 -2.99
CA GLY A 449 -8.98 19.98 -4.29
C GLY A 449 -10.03 20.81 -5.02
N ARG A 450 -10.46 20.29 -6.14
CA ARG A 450 -11.60 20.79 -6.91
C ARG A 450 -12.44 19.62 -7.41
N ILE A 451 -13.73 19.86 -7.59
CA ILE A 451 -14.68 18.91 -8.18
C ILE A 451 -15.19 19.51 -9.48
N ASP A 452 -15.10 18.77 -10.58
CA ASP A 452 -15.62 19.22 -11.87
C ASP A 452 -17.16 19.02 -11.98
N ASP A 453 -17.75 19.43 -13.10
CA ASP A 453 -19.20 19.35 -13.31
C ASP A 453 -19.71 17.91 -13.51
N ARG A 454 -18.80 16.94 -13.74
CA ARG A 454 -19.09 15.51 -13.86
C ARG A 454 -18.93 14.77 -12.52
N GLY A 455 -18.46 15.45 -11.45
CA GLY A 455 -18.21 14.87 -10.13
C GLY A 455 -16.80 14.33 -9.93
N PHE A 456 -15.90 14.42 -10.92
CA PHE A 456 -14.50 14.02 -10.74
C PHE A 456 -13.76 14.99 -9.82
N THR A 457 -13.01 14.41 -8.89
CA THR A 457 -12.22 15.15 -7.91
C THR A 457 -10.75 15.18 -8.32
N PHE A 458 -10.13 16.33 -8.17
CA PHE A 458 -8.72 16.57 -8.46
C PHE A 458 -8.03 17.11 -7.22
N ILE A 459 -6.97 16.46 -6.75
CA ILE A 459 -6.14 16.94 -5.64
C ILE A 459 -5.28 18.09 -6.15
N THR A 460 -5.22 19.19 -5.43
CA THR A 460 -4.42 20.38 -5.79
C THR A 460 -3.30 20.66 -4.80
N GLY A 461 -3.32 19.98 -3.64
CA GLY A 461 -2.30 20.10 -2.62
C GLY A 461 -2.74 19.59 -1.27
N ARG A 462 -1.92 19.87 -0.26
CA ARG A 462 -2.22 19.53 1.13
C ARG A 462 -2.16 20.79 1.99
N LYS A 463 -3.18 21.03 2.81
CA LYS A 463 -3.33 22.25 3.62
C LYS A 463 -2.12 22.52 4.52
N LYS A 464 -1.52 21.46 5.11
CA LYS A 464 -0.36 21.57 5.99
C LYS A 464 0.97 21.75 5.24
N ASP A 465 1.01 21.47 3.95
CA ASP A 465 2.23 21.51 3.14
C ASP A 465 2.31 22.79 2.30
N ILE A 466 1.29 23.64 2.35
CA ILE A 466 1.29 24.96 1.68
C ILE A 466 2.45 25.80 2.21
N ILE A 467 3.29 26.23 1.30
CA ILE A 467 4.44 27.12 1.55
C ILE A 467 3.95 28.56 1.46
N ILE A 468 4.15 29.33 2.53
CA ILE A 468 3.86 30.78 2.51
C ILE A 468 5.19 31.54 2.41
N THR A 469 5.52 32.01 1.22
CA THR A 469 6.77 32.73 1.02
C THR A 469 6.82 34.07 1.79
N ALA A 470 7.99 34.64 1.99
CA ALA A 470 8.16 35.95 2.62
C ALA A 470 7.37 37.07 1.93
N GLY A 471 7.02 36.89 0.66
CA GLY A 471 6.14 37.80 -0.09
C GLY A 471 4.64 37.56 0.11
N GLY A 472 4.25 36.62 0.99
CA GLY A 472 2.84 36.29 1.27
C GLY A 472 2.16 35.45 0.17
N LYS A 473 2.91 34.83 -0.74
CA LYS A 473 2.36 33.96 -1.78
C LYS A 473 2.20 32.54 -1.22
N ASN A 474 0.97 32.01 -1.29
CA ASN A 474 0.67 30.61 -1.01
C ASN A 474 1.07 29.76 -2.22
N ILE A 475 1.86 28.71 -1.99
CA ILE A 475 2.40 27.81 -3.02
C ILE A 475 2.16 26.37 -2.58
N SER A 476 1.48 25.59 -3.43
CA SER A 476 1.42 24.14 -3.26
C SER A 476 2.71 23.52 -3.81
N PRO A 477 3.49 22.77 -3.02
CA PRO A 477 4.74 22.15 -3.49
C PRO A 477 4.49 20.97 -4.43
N ALA A 478 3.43 20.20 -4.22
CA ALA A 478 3.15 18.94 -4.90
C ALA A 478 3.21 19.01 -6.44
N PRO A 479 2.63 20.00 -7.15
CA PRO A 479 2.70 20.04 -8.61
C PRO A 479 4.12 20.14 -9.16
N MET A 480 5.07 20.71 -8.40
CA MET A 480 6.48 20.79 -8.80
C MET A 480 7.23 19.51 -8.43
N GLU A 481 6.97 18.98 -7.24
CA GLU A 481 7.53 17.71 -6.77
C GLU A 481 7.17 16.57 -7.71
N ASP A 482 5.90 16.45 -8.09
CA ASP A 482 5.39 15.41 -9.00
C ASP A 482 6.11 15.42 -10.37
N VAL A 483 6.51 16.59 -10.87
CA VAL A 483 7.28 16.69 -12.12
C VAL A 483 8.76 16.34 -11.90
N ILE A 484 9.37 16.81 -10.82
CA ILE A 484 10.78 16.54 -10.51
C ILE A 484 10.98 15.04 -10.23
N ASP A 485 10.05 14.41 -9.54
CA ASP A 485 10.08 12.96 -9.23
C ASP A 485 9.99 12.07 -10.49
N THR A 486 9.62 12.64 -11.65
CA THR A 486 9.73 11.90 -12.93
C THR A 486 11.18 11.77 -13.43
N CYS A 487 12.15 12.46 -12.82
CA CYS A 487 13.57 12.28 -13.15
C CYS A 487 14.03 10.88 -12.75
N PRO A 488 14.54 10.05 -13.68
CA PRO A 488 14.84 8.64 -13.41
C PRO A 488 15.81 8.39 -12.25
N ILE A 489 16.69 9.34 -11.93
CA ILE A 489 17.68 9.22 -10.86
C ILE A 489 17.23 9.85 -9.54
N VAL A 490 16.03 10.43 -9.48
CA VAL A 490 15.46 11.05 -8.28
C VAL A 490 14.56 10.04 -7.56
N ALA A 491 14.77 9.88 -6.27
CA ALA A 491 13.90 9.11 -5.39
C ALA A 491 12.74 9.97 -4.89
N HIS A 492 13.07 11.15 -4.35
CA HIS A 492 12.08 12.12 -3.88
C HIS A 492 12.60 13.56 -4.06
N ALA A 493 11.70 14.45 -4.41
CA ALA A 493 11.91 15.90 -4.36
C ALA A 493 11.07 16.51 -3.23
N VAL A 494 11.66 17.43 -2.48
CA VAL A 494 10.98 18.17 -1.41
C VAL A 494 11.16 19.65 -1.65
N VAL A 495 10.11 20.32 -2.11
CA VAL A 495 10.12 21.78 -2.34
C VAL A 495 10.00 22.51 -1.02
N VAL A 496 10.90 23.47 -0.78
CA VAL A 496 11.03 24.21 0.47
C VAL A 496 10.98 25.72 0.20
N GLY A 497 10.55 26.53 1.18
CA GLY A 497 10.49 27.98 0.97
C GLY A 497 9.56 28.74 1.91
N ASP A 498 9.08 28.08 2.98
CA ASP A 498 8.21 28.75 3.95
C ASP A 498 8.97 29.88 4.65
N GLY A 499 8.37 31.10 4.64
CA GLY A 499 9.03 32.31 5.13
C GLY A 499 10.22 32.79 4.30
N LYS A 500 10.57 32.13 3.18
CA LYS A 500 11.74 32.46 2.33
C LYS A 500 11.37 33.34 1.15
N PRO A 501 12.37 34.05 0.55
CA PRO A 501 12.10 34.97 -0.56
C PRO A 501 11.71 34.29 -1.88
N PHE A 502 11.95 32.99 -2.02
CA PHE A 502 11.64 32.14 -3.17
C PHE A 502 11.59 30.68 -2.73
N VAL A 503 11.08 29.79 -3.57
CA VAL A 503 11.11 28.36 -3.33
C VAL A 503 12.36 27.72 -3.91
N SER A 504 12.83 26.66 -3.24
CA SER A 504 13.96 25.83 -3.61
C SER A 504 13.57 24.35 -3.46
N ALA A 505 14.42 23.40 -3.86
CA ALA A 505 14.17 21.98 -3.71
C ALA A 505 15.33 21.24 -3.06
N LEU A 506 15.03 20.26 -2.22
CA LEU A 506 15.93 19.19 -1.79
C LEU A 506 15.66 17.99 -2.69
N ILE A 507 16.70 17.37 -3.21
CA ILE A 507 16.61 16.24 -4.15
C ILE A 507 17.33 15.03 -3.57
N GLU A 508 16.59 13.97 -3.31
CA GLU A 508 17.12 12.66 -2.95
C GLU A 508 17.36 11.83 -4.20
N LEU A 509 18.51 11.17 -4.30
CA LEU A 509 18.83 10.28 -5.40
C LEU A 509 18.40 8.83 -5.10
N ASP A 510 17.99 8.10 -6.15
CA ASP A 510 17.78 6.65 -6.10
C ASP A 510 19.09 5.94 -6.47
N PRO A 511 19.78 5.22 -5.56
CA PRO A 511 21.10 4.65 -5.82
C PRO A 511 21.10 3.62 -6.95
N GLU A 512 20.03 2.79 -7.05
CA GLU A 512 19.94 1.76 -8.09
C GLU A 512 19.79 2.39 -9.48
N MET A 513 18.96 3.41 -9.56
CA MET A 513 18.67 4.12 -10.79
C MET A 513 19.83 5.03 -11.19
N LEU A 514 20.49 5.65 -10.22
CA LEU A 514 21.70 6.45 -10.44
C LEU A 514 22.83 5.59 -11.02
N HIS A 515 23.13 4.44 -10.41
CA HIS A 515 24.15 3.50 -10.90
C HIS A 515 23.91 3.15 -12.37
N SER A 516 22.69 2.72 -12.71
CA SER A 516 22.33 2.35 -14.07
C SER A 516 22.39 3.53 -15.05
N TRP A 517 22.04 4.74 -14.61
CA TRP A 517 22.11 5.94 -15.44
C TRP A 517 23.56 6.35 -15.70
N LEU A 518 24.43 6.34 -14.67
CA LEU A 518 25.86 6.65 -14.79
C LEU A 518 26.53 5.69 -15.77
N GLU A 519 26.27 4.39 -15.68
CA GLU A 519 26.75 3.38 -16.62
C GLU A 519 26.32 3.72 -18.06
N GLY A 520 25.05 4.07 -18.25
CA GLY A 520 24.49 4.47 -19.55
C GLY A 520 25.11 5.75 -20.14
N GLN A 521 25.62 6.65 -19.28
CA GLN A 521 26.33 7.87 -19.69
C GLN A 521 27.85 7.65 -19.87
N GLY A 522 28.36 6.45 -19.56
CA GLY A 522 29.79 6.17 -19.58
C GLY A 522 30.56 6.87 -18.45
N LEU A 523 29.89 7.22 -17.37
CA LEU A 523 30.45 7.77 -16.15
C LEU A 523 30.82 6.65 -15.15
N ASN A 524 31.51 7.00 -14.07
CA ASN A 524 31.80 6.05 -13.00
C ASN A 524 30.49 5.60 -12.32
N ALA A 525 30.06 4.35 -12.56
CA ALA A 525 28.83 3.79 -12.01
C ALA A 525 28.89 3.55 -10.50
N ASP A 526 30.11 3.38 -9.94
CA ASP A 526 30.33 3.16 -8.50
C ASP A 526 30.45 4.48 -7.70
N MET A 527 30.03 5.59 -8.29
CA MET A 527 30.01 6.91 -7.63
C MET A 527 29.10 6.85 -6.41
N THR A 528 29.59 7.33 -5.27
CA THR A 528 28.81 7.46 -4.04
C THR A 528 27.76 8.58 -4.19
N LEU A 529 26.70 8.56 -3.36
CA LEU A 529 25.71 9.65 -3.37
C LEU A 529 26.36 11.01 -3.09
N ALA A 530 27.36 11.06 -2.20
CA ALA A 530 28.10 12.30 -1.92
C ALA A 530 28.87 12.81 -3.14
N GLU A 531 29.54 11.93 -3.90
CA GLU A 531 30.22 12.33 -5.14
C GLU A 531 29.22 12.73 -6.24
N ALA A 532 28.08 12.05 -6.30
CA ALA A 532 27.01 12.33 -7.25
C ALA A 532 26.32 13.67 -6.97
N SER A 533 26.17 14.04 -5.70
CA SER A 533 25.51 15.31 -5.28
C SER A 533 26.25 16.55 -5.82
N ASP A 534 27.57 16.46 -5.99
CA ASP A 534 28.43 17.53 -6.53
C ASP A 534 28.75 17.37 -8.03
N ASN A 535 28.30 16.27 -8.66
CA ASN A 535 28.62 15.98 -10.05
C ASN A 535 27.80 16.85 -11.02
N ASP A 536 28.52 17.56 -11.91
CA ASP A 536 27.91 18.49 -12.87
C ASP A 536 26.94 17.82 -13.85
N ALA A 537 27.21 16.58 -14.28
CA ALA A 537 26.33 15.85 -15.20
C ALA A 537 25.03 15.42 -14.52
N VAL A 538 25.11 14.95 -13.27
CA VAL A 538 23.95 14.62 -12.44
C VAL A 538 23.09 15.85 -12.21
N ARG A 539 23.72 16.97 -11.80
CA ARG A 539 23.02 18.24 -11.56
C ARG A 539 22.38 18.80 -12.83
N ALA A 540 23.09 18.74 -13.97
CA ALA A 540 22.54 19.19 -15.25
C ALA A 540 21.36 18.33 -15.72
N PHE A 541 21.38 17.04 -15.43
CA PHE A 541 20.26 16.15 -15.74
C PHE A 541 19.02 16.47 -14.90
N ILE A 542 19.17 16.63 -13.59
CA ILE A 542 18.09 17.03 -12.68
C ILE A 542 17.52 18.41 -13.05
N GLN A 543 18.39 19.37 -13.45
CA GLN A 543 17.98 20.73 -13.85
C GLN A 543 16.94 20.71 -14.98
N GLN A 544 17.00 19.73 -15.91
CA GLN A 544 16.02 19.62 -16.99
C GLN A 544 14.61 19.38 -16.47
N TYR A 545 14.47 18.59 -15.41
CA TYR A 545 13.17 18.29 -14.79
C TYR A 545 12.67 19.44 -13.91
N ILE A 546 13.58 20.14 -13.24
CA ILE A 546 13.26 21.39 -12.56
C ILE A 546 12.76 22.44 -13.54
N ASP A 547 13.40 22.57 -14.72
CA ASP A 547 12.95 23.50 -15.76
C ASP A 547 11.58 23.11 -16.32
N GLN A 548 11.28 21.81 -16.46
CA GLN A 548 9.96 21.32 -16.82
C GLN A 548 8.92 21.64 -15.75
N ALA A 549 9.22 21.42 -14.46
CA ALA A 549 8.36 21.79 -13.35
C ALA A 549 8.08 23.29 -13.35
N ASN A 550 9.12 24.10 -13.54
CA ASN A 550 9.03 25.55 -13.59
C ASN A 550 8.23 26.09 -14.79
N ALA A 551 8.15 25.36 -15.89
CA ALA A 551 7.35 25.74 -17.06
C ALA A 551 5.84 25.69 -16.80
N ASN A 552 5.40 24.92 -15.79
CA ASN A 552 3.99 24.72 -15.43
C ASN A 552 3.49 25.69 -14.37
N VAL A 553 4.36 26.53 -13.77
CA VAL A 553 4.03 27.42 -12.66
C VAL A 553 4.45 28.87 -12.95
N SER A 554 3.92 29.80 -12.17
CA SER A 554 4.30 31.20 -12.31
C SER A 554 5.76 31.42 -11.85
N ARG A 555 6.37 32.53 -12.29
CA ARG A 555 7.73 32.89 -11.87
C ARG A 555 7.88 33.03 -10.35
N ALA A 556 6.84 33.36 -9.62
CA ALA A 556 6.87 33.47 -8.17
C ALA A 556 6.86 32.10 -7.47
N GLU A 557 6.33 31.09 -8.13
CA GLU A 557 6.22 29.72 -7.65
C GLU A 557 7.39 28.84 -8.08
N SER A 558 8.20 29.30 -9.05
CA SER A 558 9.26 28.47 -9.64
C SER A 558 10.43 28.20 -8.66
N VAL A 559 10.92 26.97 -8.67
CA VAL A 559 12.13 26.53 -7.95
C VAL A 559 13.35 27.29 -8.49
N ARG A 560 14.04 28.00 -7.61
CA ARG A 560 15.19 28.88 -7.97
C ARG A 560 16.52 28.24 -7.76
N LYS A 561 16.62 27.36 -6.78
CA LYS A 561 17.81 26.61 -6.42
C LYS A 561 17.42 25.20 -6.01
N PHE A 562 18.33 24.29 -6.08
CA PHE A 562 18.17 22.96 -5.51
C PHE A 562 19.49 22.45 -4.91
N ALA A 563 19.37 21.61 -3.91
CA ALA A 563 20.47 20.84 -3.33
C ALA A 563 20.20 19.35 -3.58
N VAL A 564 21.19 18.64 -4.07
CA VAL A 564 21.17 17.19 -4.17
C VAL A 564 21.75 16.65 -2.87
N LEU A 565 21.03 15.73 -2.22
CA LEU A 565 21.39 15.16 -0.93
C LEU A 565 22.41 14.03 -1.11
N ASP A 566 23.26 13.85 -0.13
CA ASP A 566 24.32 12.85 -0.08
C ASP A 566 23.94 11.56 0.64
N GLU A 567 22.69 11.46 1.07
CA GLU A 567 22.12 10.30 1.76
C GLU A 567 20.66 10.06 1.36
N GLU A 568 20.16 8.84 1.61
CA GLU A 568 18.77 8.44 1.38
C GLU A 568 17.87 8.81 2.58
N PHE A 569 16.59 9.08 2.28
CA PHE A 569 15.57 9.15 3.32
C PHE A 569 15.35 7.76 3.92
N SER A 570 15.06 7.70 5.21
CA SER A 570 14.87 6.42 5.89
C SER A 570 13.85 6.50 7.02
N GLN A 571 13.33 5.34 7.39
CA GLN A 571 12.48 5.21 8.57
C GLN A 571 13.28 5.38 9.85
N GLU A 572 14.56 4.97 9.85
CA GLU A 572 15.47 5.13 10.99
C GLU A 572 15.64 6.60 11.36
N HIS A 573 15.83 7.47 10.38
CA HIS A 573 15.92 8.92 10.56
C HIS A 573 14.54 9.58 10.71
N GLY A 574 13.45 8.82 10.49
CA GLY A 574 12.08 9.30 10.53
C GLY A 574 11.70 10.19 9.35
N THR A 575 12.52 10.24 8.30
CA THR A 575 12.26 10.99 7.06
C THR A 575 11.26 10.28 6.16
N LEU A 576 11.10 8.95 6.33
CA LEU A 576 10.02 8.16 5.73
C LEU A 576 9.11 7.54 6.78
N THR A 577 7.83 7.35 6.42
CA THR A 577 6.88 6.55 7.19
C THR A 577 7.12 5.05 6.93
N PRO A 578 6.54 4.12 7.74
CA PRO A 578 6.55 2.69 7.44
C PRO A 578 5.97 2.33 6.06
N SER A 579 5.06 3.14 5.55
CA SER A 579 4.51 3.03 4.20
C SER A 579 5.32 3.76 3.12
N MET A 580 6.59 4.12 3.41
CA MET A 580 7.54 4.76 2.50
C MET A 580 7.10 6.15 1.98
N LYS A 581 6.30 6.88 2.75
CA LYS A 581 5.90 8.27 2.44
C LYS A 581 6.83 9.26 3.13
N VAL A 582 7.20 10.32 2.42
CA VAL A 582 8.04 11.41 2.95
C VAL A 582 7.37 12.10 4.15
N VAL A 583 8.10 12.21 5.24
CA VAL A 583 7.68 12.96 6.44
C VAL A 583 8.29 14.36 6.36
N ARG A 584 7.66 15.26 5.59
CA ARG A 584 8.16 16.61 5.29
C ARG A 584 8.72 17.36 6.51
N PRO A 585 8.04 17.44 7.69
CA PRO A 585 8.61 18.14 8.84
C PRO A 585 9.94 17.56 9.32
N LYS A 586 10.14 16.24 9.20
CA LYS A 586 11.39 15.57 9.57
C LYS A 586 12.50 15.83 8.57
N VAL A 587 12.17 15.84 7.27
CA VAL A 587 13.10 16.23 6.22
C VAL A 587 13.57 17.68 6.41
N LEU A 588 12.64 18.61 6.62
CA LEU A 588 12.97 20.02 6.89
C LEU A 588 13.84 20.19 8.13
N GLN A 589 13.58 19.43 9.19
CA GLN A 589 14.38 19.46 10.41
C GLN A 589 15.79 18.90 10.19
N ARG A 590 15.91 17.76 9.48
CA ARG A 590 17.21 17.09 9.26
C ARG A 590 18.12 17.92 8.37
N TYR A 591 17.59 18.48 7.31
CA TYR A 591 18.35 19.24 6.31
C TYR A 591 18.28 20.76 6.54
N ALA A 592 17.96 21.22 7.76
CA ALA A 592 17.87 22.63 8.06
C ALA A 592 19.16 23.42 7.71
N THR A 593 20.33 22.83 7.93
CA THR A 593 21.63 23.45 7.57
C THR A 593 21.77 23.60 6.05
N VAL A 594 21.47 22.55 5.27
CA VAL A 594 21.50 22.61 3.80
C VAL A 594 20.53 23.67 3.27
N ILE A 595 19.34 23.74 3.87
CA ILE A 595 18.35 24.76 3.50
C ILE A 595 18.88 26.16 3.78
N GLU A 596 19.43 26.44 4.96
CA GLU A 596 19.86 27.78 5.33
C GLU A 596 21.15 28.20 4.64
N GLU A 597 22.15 27.31 4.56
CA GLU A 597 23.50 27.65 4.11
C GLU A 597 23.66 27.50 2.59
N ASP A 598 23.07 26.47 1.96
CA ASP A 598 23.24 26.22 0.53
C ASP A 598 22.16 26.89 -0.31
N LEU A 599 20.89 26.76 0.13
CA LEU A 599 19.77 27.26 -0.65
C LEU A 599 19.51 28.76 -0.42
N TYR A 600 19.62 29.25 0.83
CA TYR A 600 19.22 30.61 1.19
C TYR A 600 20.33 31.49 1.74
N ALA A 601 21.60 31.03 1.77
CA ALA A 601 22.72 31.90 2.17
C ALA A 601 22.70 33.21 1.39
N PRO A 602 22.86 34.35 2.04
CA PRO A 602 22.98 35.63 1.35
C PRO A 602 24.21 35.62 0.46
N LYS A 603 24.05 36.02 -0.82
CA LYS A 603 25.20 36.17 -1.70
C LYS A 603 26.22 37.07 -1.03
N PRO A 604 27.53 36.69 -0.99
CA PRO A 604 28.53 37.57 -0.44
C PRO A 604 28.44 38.92 -1.15
N SER A 605 28.17 39.97 -0.38
CA SER A 605 28.06 41.31 -0.93
C SER A 605 29.43 41.76 -1.42
N ASN A 606 29.61 41.86 -2.72
CA ASN A 606 30.81 42.52 -3.35
C ASN A 606 30.85 44.03 -3.08
N LYS A 607 30.45 44.48 -1.90
CA LYS A 607 30.71 45.87 -1.48
C LYS A 607 32.08 45.90 -0.76
N PRO A 608 33.00 46.74 -1.19
CA PRO A 608 34.28 46.87 -0.51
C PRO A 608 34.10 47.32 0.94
N LEU A 609 34.84 46.73 1.84
CA LEU A 609 34.79 46.88 3.30
C LEU A 609 35.32 48.26 3.79
N SER A 610 35.06 49.37 3.09
CA SER A 610 35.57 50.71 3.47
C SER A 610 34.55 51.59 4.21
N ALA A 611 33.42 51.07 4.67
CA ALA A 611 32.40 51.91 5.33
C ALA A 611 31.81 51.32 6.59
N LEU A 612 32.50 50.42 7.31
CA LEU A 612 32.04 50.00 8.62
C LEU A 612 33.02 50.42 9.73
N ARG A 613 32.65 51.47 10.46
CA ARG A 613 33.26 51.91 11.70
C ARG A 613 33.28 50.72 12.68
N ALA A 614 34.45 50.42 13.25
CA ALA A 614 34.64 49.32 14.21
C ALA A 614 33.71 49.48 15.42
N PRO A 615 33.01 48.43 15.84
CA PRO A 615 32.32 48.41 17.15
C PRO A 615 33.35 48.22 18.27
N SER A 616 33.10 48.90 19.39
CA SER A 616 33.90 48.80 20.62
C SER A 616 33.95 47.37 21.17
N PRO A 617 35.06 46.95 21.81
CA PRO A 617 35.22 45.56 22.25
C PRO A 617 34.24 45.18 23.38
N PRO A 618 33.71 43.94 23.35
CA PRO A 618 32.79 43.49 24.38
C PRO A 618 33.48 43.24 25.71
N LYS A 619 32.78 43.61 26.80
CA LYS A 619 33.19 43.36 28.20
C LYS A 619 33.29 41.86 28.46
N LYS A 620 34.38 41.43 29.14
CA LYS A 620 34.71 40.06 29.53
C LYS A 620 33.50 39.30 30.15
N PRO A 621 33.27 38.02 29.79
CA PRO A 621 32.29 37.19 30.48
C PRO A 621 32.82 36.67 31.83
N LEU A 622 31.92 36.47 32.78
CA LEU A 622 32.13 35.90 34.10
C LEU A 622 32.56 34.42 34.06
N PRO A 623 33.36 33.91 35.02
CA PRO A 623 34.07 32.63 34.92
C PRO A 623 33.27 31.45 35.54
N ALA A 624 32.05 31.18 35.08
CA ALA A 624 31.27 30.07 35.64
C ALA A 624 30.93 28.97 34.58
N THR A 625 31.16 29.20 33.28
CA THR A 625 30.72 28.25 32.25
C THR A 625 31.83 27.32 31.71
N ALA A 626 33.10 27.61 32.01
CA ALA A 626 34.22 26.79 31.49
C ALA A 626 34.37 25.39 32.15
N LYS A 627 33.90 25.23 33.40
CA LYS A 627 34.02 23.93 34.12
C LYS A 627 32.97 22.88 33.71
N ILE A 628 31.86 23.26 33.08
CA ILE A 628 30.81 22.34 32.69
C ILE A 628 31.13 21.75 31.29
N ILE A 629 31.78 22.51 30.42
CA ILE A 629 32.13 22.05 29.06
C ILE A 629 33.27 21.02 29.10
N ASP A 630 34.27 21.17 29.99
CA ASP A 630 35.37 20.20 30.08
C ASP A 630 34.94 18.85 30.67
N SER A 631 33.99 18.82 31.63
CA SER A 631 33.48 17.56 32.17
C SER A 631 32.60 16.76 31.16
N THR A 632 31.92 17.47 30.29
CA THR A 632 31.07 16.83 29.23
C THR A 632 31.92 16.26 28.10
N LEU A 633 33.01 16.96 27.72
CA LEU A 633 33.95 16.49 26.72
C LEU A 633 34.75 15.24 27.19
N GLU A 634 35.10 15.14 28.46
CA GLU A 634 35.77 13.93 29.01
C GLU A 634 34.81 12.73 29.06
N THR A 635 33.52 12.95 29.34
CA THR A 635 32.51 11.89 29.39
C THR A 635 32.22 11.35 27.98
N VAL A 636 32.15 12.22 26.98
CA VAL A 636 31.95 11.83 25.58
C VAL A 636 33.19 11.09 25.00
N LYS A 637 34.41 11.49 25.36
CA LYS A 637 35.63 10.76 24.99
C LYS A 637 35.69 9.34 25.57
N LYS A 638 35.34 9.17 26.87
CA LYS A 638 35.29 7.84 27.51
C LYS A 638 34.21 6.93 26.89
N SER A 639 33.07 7.46 26.53
CA SER A 639 32.02 6.69 25.83
C SER A 639 32.43 6.25 24.42
N SER A 640 33.15 7.11 23.70
CA SER A 640 33.66 6.79 22.36
C SER A 640 34.76 5.70 22.39
N GLU A 641 35.59 5.65 23.41
CA GLU A 641 36.61 4.59 23.59
C GLU A 641 35.98 3.24 23.95
N SER A 642 34.94 3.22 24.78
CA SER A 642 34.19 2.02 25.14
C SER A 642 33.47 1.42 23.93
N VAL A 643 32.91 2.24 23.05
CA VAL A 643 32.25 1.79 21.79
C VAL A 643 33.27 1.19 20.82
N LYS A 644 34.47 1.79 20.71
CA LYS A 644 35.55 1.23 19.87
C LYS A 644 36.02 -0.14 20.40
N GLN A 645 36.19 -0.31 21.70
CA GLN A 645 36.57 -1.61 22.29
C GLN A 645 35.49 -2.69 22.11
N ALA A 646 34.21 -2.34 22.24
CA ALA A 646 33.09 -3.24 21.98
C ALA A 646 33.06 -3.67 20.49
N SER A 647 33.29 -2.74 19.58
CA SER A 647 33.34 -3.03 18.12
C SER A 647 34.50 -3.99 17.75
N GLU A 648 35.67 -3.85 18.40
CA GLU A 648 36.78 -4.77 18.17
C GLU A 648 36.54 -6.16 18.74
N GLN A 649 35.89 -6.27 19.90
CA GLN A 649 35.49 -7.57 20.47
C GLN A 649 34.48 -8.30 19.60
N VAL A 650 33.52 -7.61 19.00
CA VAL A 650 32.55 -8.18 18.06
C VAL A 650 33.24 -8.67 16.78
N LYS A 651 34.22 -7.92 16.25
CA LYS A 651 35.02 -8.37 15.09
C LYS A 651 35.81 -9.66 15.40
N GLN A 652 36.47 -9.73 16.56
CA GLN A 652 37.22 -10.92 16.98
C GLN A 652 36.34 -12.15 17.19
N ALA A 653 35.14 -11.95 17.78
CA ALA A 653 34.15 -13.04 17.93
C ALA A 653 33.63 -13.54 16.58
N SER A 654 33.41 -12.62 15.61
CA SER A 654 32.98 -12.96 14.25
C SER A 654 34.04 -13.74 13.47
N GLU A 655 35.34 -13.44 13.65
CA GLU A 655 36.43 -14.21 13.03
C GLU A 655 36.60 -15.58 13.68
N GLN A 656 36.49 -15.69 14.99
CA GLN A 656 36.52 -17.00 15.69
C GLN A 656 35.34 -17.88 15.26
N MET A 657 34.16 -17.33 15.02
CA MET A 657 33.00 -18.07 14.52
C MET A 657 33.22 -18.57 13.09
N LYS A 658 33.83 -17.77 12.21
CA LYS A 658 34.18 -18.18 10.84
C LYS A 658 35.17 -19.34 10.82
N THR A 659 36.18 -19.35 11.69
CA THR A 659 37.19 -20.42 11.80
C THR A 659 36.53 -21.71 12.31
N SER A 660 35.70 -21.63 13.34
CA SER A 660 34.96 -22.77 13.90
C SER A 660 34.01 -23.43 12.89
N VAL A 661 33.32 -22.63 12.06
CA VAL A 661 32.44 -23.14 11.00
C VAL A 661 33.24 -23.78 9.88
N SER A 662 34.41 -23.22 9.51
CA SER A 662 35.31 -23.79 8.52
C SER A 662 35.86 -25.16 8.96
N ASP A 663 36.27 -25.28 10.23
CA ASP A 663 36.76 -26.53 10.80
C ASP A 663 35.67 -27.62 10.91
N SER A 664 34.45 -27.21 11.21
CA SER A 664 33.28 -28.11 11.21
C SER A 664 32.95 -28.65 9.82
N ILE A 665 33.03 -27.80 8.78
CA ILE A 665 32.81 -28.18 7.37
C ILE A 665 33.94 -29.11 6.89
N ALA A 666 35.21 -28.88 7.29
CA ALA A 666 36.34 -29.72 6.95
C ALA A 666 36.19 -31.14 7.57
N SER A 667 35.75 -31.22 8.84
CA SER A 667 35.54 -32.49 9.54
C SER A 667 34.39 -33.34 8.94
N VAL A 668 33.32 -32.69 8.47
CA VAL A 668 32.21 -33.36 7.79
C VAL A 668 32.63 -33.84 6.39
N SER A 669 33.44 -33.05 5.69
CA SER A 669 33.98 -33.42 4.38
C SER A 669 34.93 -34.61 4.45
N GLU A 670 35.71 -34.73 5.54
CA GLU A 670 36.61 -35.86 5.79
C GLU A 670 35.88 -37.17 6.18
N LYS A 671 34.75 -37.02 6.93
CA LYS A 671 33.86 -38.15 7.23
C LYS A 671 33.14 -38.68 5.99
N ILE A 672 32.77 -37.84 5.07
CA ILE A 672 32.15 -38.24 3.79
C ILE A 672 33.16 -38.90 2.86
N LYS A 673 34.45 -38.50 2.88
CA LYS A 673 35.49 -39.17 2.12
C LYS A 673 35.88 -40.58 2.70
N LYS A 674 35.79 -40.76 4.01
CA LYS A 674 36.05 -42.07 4.64
C LYS A 674 34.92 -43.09 4.46
N SER A 675 33.68 -42.65 4.22
CA SER A 675 32.56 -43.57 3.96
C SER A 675 32.47 -44.07 2.51
N LYS A 676 33.35 -43.60 1.60
CA LYS A 676 33.40 -44.02 0.19
C LYS A 676 34.59 -44.91 -0.18
N ALA A 677 35.37 -45.41 0.80
CA ALA A 677 36.57 -46.21 0.58
C ALA A 677 36.56 -47.43 1.47
N GLU A 678 35.62 -48.35 1.28
CA GLU A 678 35.76 -49.76 1.63
C GLU A 678 35.15 -50.60 0.52
N PRO A 679 35.91 -51.52 -0.13
CA PRO A 679 35.39 -52.45 -1.10
C PRO A 679 34.92 -53.72 -0.39
N GLU A 680 33.70 -54.15 -0.68
CA GLU A 680 33.25 -55.51 -0.35
C GLU A 680 33.92 -56.50 -1.28
N GLU A 681 34.79 -57.37 -0.70
CA GLU A 681 35.23 -58.61 -1.30
C GLU A 681 34.21 -59.72 -1.01
N GLY A 682 34.05 -60.54 -2.05
CA GLY A 682 33.02 -61.49 -2.24
C GLY A 682 33.06 -62.77 -1.40
N GLU A 683 31.99 -63.49 -1.54
CA GLU A 683 32.01 -64.96 -1.50
C GLU A 683 31.02 -65.57 -2.48
N THR A 684 31.57 -66.50 -3.24
CA THR A 684 30.96 -67.33 -4.25
C THR A 684 30.15 -68.48 -3.60
N GLY A 685 29.03 -68.82 -4.21
CA GLY A 685 28.29 -70.03 -3.87
C GLY A 685 27.22 -70.38 -4.88
N ASP A 686 27.58 -71.32 -5.72
CA ASP A 686 26.87 -72.11 -6.70
C ASP A 686 25.46 -72.59 -6.30
N SER A 687 24.53 -72.65 -7.19
CA SER A 687 23.83 -73.80 -7.79
C SER A 687 22.47 -73.37 -8.40
N ALA A 688 22.42 -73.47 -9.65
CA ALA A 688 21.72 -74.39 -10.57
C ALA A 688 20.22 -74.60 -10.35
N ASP A 689 19.57 -74.36 -11.44
CA ASP A 689 18.47 -75.10 -12.10
C ASP A 689 17.01 -74.67 -11.98
N ASN A 690 16.56 -74.57 -13.19
CA ASN A 690 15.30 -75.00 -13.78
C ASN A 690 14.05 -74.07 -13.78
N ALA A 691 13.84 -73.55 -14.93
CA ALA A 691 12.91 -74.00 -15.97
C ALA A 691 11.46 -73.43 -15.92
N ALA A 692 11.16 -72.93 -17.08
CA ALA A 692 9.86 -72.99 -17.80
C ALA A 692 8.80 -71.95 -17.44
N ASP A 693 8.60 -71.00 -18.25
CA ASP A 693 7.77 -71.01 -19.50
C ASP A 693 6.34 -70.46 -19.31
N THR A 694 5.92 -69.77 -20.35
CA THR A 694 4.63 -69.23 -20.74
C THR A 694 4.29 -67.83 -20.16
N GLY A 695 4.30 -66.79 -20.90
CA GLY A 695 3.68 -66.60 -22.22
C GLY A 695 2.53 -65.59 -22.10
N SER A 696 2.72 -64.50 -22.66
CA SER A 696 1.79 -63.65 -23.47
C SER A 696 1.82 -62.18 -23.18
N LYS A 697 2.40 -61.46 -24.12
CA LYS A 697 1.96 -60.11 -24.51
C LYS A 697 0.65 -60.25 -25.29
N PRO A 698 -0.22 -59.21 -25.42
CA PRO A 698 0.09 -58.12 -26.34
C PRO A 698 -0.48 -56.74 -26.00
N ASP A 699 0.13 -55.79 -26.67
CA ASP A 699 -0.41 -54.63 -27.41
C ASP A 699 -0.99 -53.41 -26.64
N GLN A 700 -0.21 -52.34 -26.69
CA GLN A 700 -0.24 -51.18 -27.59
C GLN A 700 -1.61 -50.45 -27.67
N ALA A 701 -1.62 -49.20 -27.23
CA ALA A 701 -2.08 -48.10 -28.06
C ALA A 701 -1.73 -46.74 -27.48
N CYS A 702 -0.76 -46.09 -28.09
CA CYS A 702 -0.56 -44.65 -28.11
C CYS A 702 -1.72 -43.95 -28.76
N TRP A 703 -2.17 -42.81 -28.20
CA TRP A 703 -2.78 -41.75 -28.98
C TRP A 703 -2.43 -40.40 -28.43
N HIS A 704 -1.54 -39.67 -29.13
CA HIS A 704 -1.49 -38.21 -29.19
C HIS A 704 -2.35 -37.74 -30.37
N PRO A 705 -2.92 -36.54 -30.30
CA PRO A 705 -2.96 -35.71 -31.50
C PRO A 705 -2.35 -34.33 -31.24
N ARG A 706 -1.46 -33.95 -32.16
CA ARG A 706 -1.06 -32.56 -32.42
C ARG A 706 -2.17 -31.87 -33.22
N PRO A 707 -2.34 -30.54 -33.11
CA PRO A 707 -3.19 -29.79 -34.02
C PRO A 707 -2.39 -29.27 -35.21
N GLU A 708 -2.89 -29.54 -36.38
CA GLU A 708 -2.46 -28.95 -37.64
C GLU A 708 -3.09 -27.59 -37.88
N SER A 709 -2.26 -26.72 -38.39
CA SER A 709 -2.58 -25.44 -39.02
C SER A 709 -3.43 -25.57 -40.28
N ARG A 710 -4.46 -24.74 -40.45
CA ARG A 710 -4.95 -24.36 -41.82
C ARG A 710 -5.38 -22.90 -41.84
N THR A 711 -4.57 -22.14 -42.57
CA THR A 711 -4.93 -20.88 -43.22
C THR A 711 -5.82 -21.16 -44.43
N SER A 712 -6.89 -20.40 -44.63
CA SER A 712 -7.23 -19.80 -45.93
C SER A 712 -8.52 -18.96 -45.83
N ARG A 713 -8.36 -17.70 -46.15
CA ARG A 713 -9.12 -16.85 -47.08
C ARG A 713 -10.59 -17.23 -47.32
N LEU A 714 -11.46 -16.23 -47.09
CA LEU A 714 -12.29 -15.71 -48.20
C LEU A 714 -13.00 -14.40 -47.76
N THR A 715 -12.65 -13.36 -48.47
CA THR A 715 -13.39 -12.10 -48.64
C THR A 715 -14.69 -12.33 -49.38
N ARG A 716 -15.80 -11.69 -48.99
CA ARG A 716 -16.73 -10.91 -49.84
C ARG A 716 -17.99 -10.53 -49.08
N ARG A 717 -18.21 -9.21 -49.05
CA ARG A 717 -19.38 -8.46 -49.50
C ARG A 717 -20.78 -9.10 -49.26
N MET A 718 -21.69 -8.46 -48.59
CA MET A 718 -22.59 -7.46 -49.13
C MET A 718 -23.66 -7.06 -48.11
N ARG A 719 -24.02 -5.81 -48.21
CA ARG A 719 -25.23 -5.16 -47.69
C ARG A 719 -26.49 -6.02 -47.88
N SER A 720 -27.37 -5.98 -46.86
CA SER A 720 -28.77 -5.59 -47.10
C SER A 720 -29.57 -5.65 -45.81
N ASN A 721 -30.26 -4.56 -45.55
CA ASN A 721 -31.49 -4.39 -44.81
C ASN A 721 -32.28 -5.68 -44.54
N GLU A 722 -32.58 -5.92 -43.26
CA GLU A 722 -33.86 -6.52 -42.91
C GLU A 722 -34.41 -5.88 -41.63
N LYS A 723 -35.64 -5.43 -41.76
CA LYS A 723 -36.48 -4.77 -40.80
C LYS A 723 -36.98 -5.76 -39.75
N TRP A 724 -36.97 -5.34 -38.50
CA TRP A 724 -37.70 -6.03 -37.43
C TRP A 724 -39.20 -5.75 -37.56
N PRO A 725 -40.10 -6.72 -37.27
CA PRO A 725 -41.53 -6.53 -37.37
C PRO A 725 -42.09 -5.82 -36.12
N SER A 726 -42.88 -4.81 -36.37
CA SER A 726 -43.71 -4.10 -35.44
C SER A 726 -44.81 -5.02 -34.85
N VAL A 727 -44.86 -5.10 -33.52
CA VAL A 727 -46.04 -5.66 -32.83
C VAL A 727 -47.07 -4.54 -32.62
N ARG A 728 -48.26 -4.84 -33.07
CA ARG A 728 -49.41 -3.95 -33.11
C ARG A 728 -49.91 -3.60 -31.70
N SER A 729 -50.29 -2.33 -31.57
CA SER A 729 -51.12 -1.74 -30.55
C SER A 729 -52.50 -2.42 -30.46
N GLY A 730 -52.85 -2.89 -29.27
CA GLY A 730 -54.22 -3.23 -28.89
C GLY A 730 -54.80 -2.14 -27.98
N SER A 731 -55.91 -1.65 -28.41
CA SER A 731 -56.66 -0.52 -27.88
C SER A 731 -57.24 -0.73 -26.46
N CYS A 732 -57.16 0.37 -25.73
CA CYS A 732 -57.86 0.73 -24.48
C CYS A 732 -59.38 0.71 -24.64
N PRO A 733 -60.12 0.52 -23.54
CA PRO A 733 -61.24 1.43 -23.35
C PRO A 733 -61.13 2.22 -22.05
N THR A 734 -61.35 3.50 -22.24
CA THR A 734 -61.58 4.57 -21.30
C THR A 734 -62.74 4.28 -20.34
N GLN A 735 -62.54 4.54 -19.04
CA GLN A 735 -63.58 5.08 -18.19
C GLN A 735 -63.06 6.20 -17.30
N SER A 736 -63.66 7.32 -17.51
CA SER A 736 -63.53 8.60 -16.84
C SER A 736 -64.01 8.54 -15.38
N CYS A 737 -63.28 9.17 -14.48
CA CYS A 737 -63.86 9.85 -13.33
C CYS A 737 -62.98 11.04 -12.92
N ALA A 738 -63.53 12.22 -13.05
CA ALA A 738 -62.95 13.50 -12.64
C ALA A 738 -63.03 13.71 -11.11
N PRO A 739 -62.24 14.62 -10.54
CA PRO A 739 -62.11 14.84 -9.10
C PRO A 739 -63.14 15.85 -8.57
N PRO A 740 -63.47 15.86 -7.27
CA PRO A 740 -64.10 17.00 -6.66
C PRO A 740 -63.09 17.90 -5.92
N ALA A 741 -63.47 19.15 -5.99
CA ALA A 741 -62.77 20.35 -5.59
C ALA A 741 -62.52 20.51 -4.07
N MET A 742 -61.52 21.32 -3.83
CA MET A 742 -61.18 22.19 -2.68
C MET A 742 -62.23 22.34 -1.56
N ARG A 743 -61.71 22.17 -0.33
CA ARG A 743 -62.01 23.15 0.75
C ARG A 743 -60.79 23.27 1.70
N SER A 744 -60.38 24.52 1.85
CA SER A 744 -59.44 25.03 2.82
C SER A 744 -59.82 24.77 4.26
N ARG A 745 -58.84 24.42 5.11
CA ARG A 745 -58.78 24.89 6.53
C ARG A 745 -57.39 24.63 7.15
N LYS A 746 -56.77 25.76 7.46
CA LYS A 746 -55.91 26.11 8.62
C LYS A 746 -54.97 25.02 9.20
N SER A 747 -53.67 25.37 9.15
CA SER A 747 -52.60 24.84 10.00
C SER A 747 -52.94 24.83 11.49
N PRO A 748 -52.32 23.92 12.25
CA PRO A 748 -51.30 24.39 13.17
C PRO A 748 -50.04 23.48 13.21
N ARG A 749 -48.97 24.19 13.55
CA ARG A 749 -47.65 23.92 14.00
C ARG A 749 -47.34 22.57 14.71
N PRO A 750 -46.06 22.29 15.08
CA PRO A 750 -45.19 21.27 14.52
C PRO A 750 -45.05 20.09 15.50
N CYS A 751 -44.85 18.87 15.03
CA CYS A 751 -44.35 17.77 15.82
C CYS A 751 -42.82 17.65 15.64
N ALA A 752 -42.12 18.34 16.54
CA ALA A 752 -40.80 17.95 16.97
C ALA A 752 -40.97 16.83 18.02
N ALA A 753 -40.71 15.60 17.66
CA ALA A 753 -40.42 14.50 18.57
C ALA A 753 -40.18 13.25 17.73
N TRP A 754 -38.90 12.98 17.42
CA TRP A 754 -38.34 11.63 17.13
C TRP A 754 -36.86 11.78 16.86
N LEU A 755 -36.09 12.22 17.89
CA LEU A 755 -34.63 12.09 17.95
C LEU A 755 -34.20 12.29 19.42
N THR A 756 -34.59 11.39 20.29
CA THR A 756 -33.99 11.25 21.63
C THR A 756 -34.34 9.87 22.18
N THR A 757 -33.58 8.88 21.76
CA THR A 757 -33.37 7.62 22.52
C THR A 757 -32.28 6.86 21.80
N CYS A 758 -31.03 7.09 22.14
CA CYS A 758 -29.90 6.15 22.12
C CYS A 758 -28.59 6.89 22.43
N TRP A 759 -28.53 7.55 23.56
CA TRP A 759 -27.27 7.84 24.24
C TRP A 759 -27.51 7.88 25.73
N LYS A 760 -27.26 6.75 26.42
CA LYS A 760 -27.03 6.76 27.88
C LYS A 760 -25.54 6.63 28.10
N PRO A 761 -24.91 7.59 28.79
CA PRO A 761 -23.54 7.43 29.23
C PRO A 761 -23.47 6.43 30.40
N TRP A 762 -22.52 5.55 30.36
CA TRP A 762 -22.16 4.67 31.46
C TRP A 762 -21.54 5.51 32.58
N THR A 763 -22.29 5.80 33.62
CA THR A 763 -21.80 6.33 34.89
C THR A 763 -21.29 5.17 35.72
N ILE A 764 -19.98 5.09 35.86
CA ILE A 764 -19.31 4.23 36.85
C ILE A 764 -19.62 4.81 38.25
N ARG A 765 -20.40 4.06 39.04
CA ARG A 765 -20.56 4.30 40.48
C ARG A 765 -19.24 4.01 41.18
N ALA A 766 -18.60 5.02 41.72
CA ALA A 766 -17.56 4.88 42.70
C ALA A 766 -18.21 4.53 44.05
N GLU A 767 -18.08 3.28 44.47
CA GLU A 767 -18.34 2.91 45.88
C GLU A 767 -17.14 3.30 46.70
N ARG A 768 -17.40 4.19 47.69
CA ARG A 768 -16.47 4.58 48.73
C ARG A 768 -16.27 3.39 49.67
N ALA A 769 -15.10 2.85 49.75
CA ALA A 769 -14.69 1.97 50.84
C ALA A 769 -14.19 2.83 52.02
N CYS A 770 -14.77 2.63 53.20
CA CYS A 770 -14.32 3.12 54.49
C CYS A 770 -13.05 2.38 54.95
N PRO A 771 -12.17 3.03 55.75
CA PRO A 771 -10.93 2.43 56.22
C PRO A 771 -11.19 1.49 57.40
N PRO A 772 -10.36 0.44 57.63
CA PRO A 772 -10.47 -0.42 58.79
C PRO A 772 -9.76 0.22 60.02
N THR A 773 -10.47 0.22 61.12
CA THR A 773 -9.98 0.49 62.46
C THR A 773 -9.05 -0.62 62.94
N ARG A 774 -7.94 -0.21 63.57
CA ARG A 774 -7.04 -1.05 64.38
C ARG A 774 -7.77 -1.65 65.59
N SER A 775 -7.52 -2.88 65.90
CA SER A 775 -7.20 -3.34 67.27
C SER A 775 -6.87 -4.83 67.29
N ALA A 776 -5.78 -5.09 68.08
CA ALA A 776 -5.22 -6.31 68.62
C ALA A 776 -4.47 -7.23 67.64
#